data_a0d5cf3a52362623c19c08be4fb6407d
#
_entry.id   a0d5cf3a52362623c19c08be4fb6407d
#
_cell.length_a   1.000
_cell.length_b   1.000
_cell.length_c   1.000
_cell.angle_alpha   90.00
_cell.angle_beta   90.00
_cell.angle_gamma   90.00
#
_symmetry.space_group_name_H-M   'P 1'
#
loop_
_entity.id
_entity.type
_entity.pdbx_description
1 polymer ?
#
loop_
_entity_poly.entity_id
_entity_poly.type
_entity_poly.pdbx_seq_one_letter_code
_entity_poly.pdbx_strand_id
1 'polypeptide(L)'
;MGSGKSILTSYLVEHIKTTLAVPPHTDSTRVLVCSFFCDDKDVRRNHGQAILCGLLYQILTQRHDLIDHATARFQEVAPERWSILVLWEVLKDILLDLKTGTLVLIIDAMDECEPSSRCRVLAAVKQFLTQKIQSPTTVLKILMSSRKNVNVTEEIEDCSRIICLDDAAEIRGIEQDMKLVIKDQLDALAIKAKWPEETRQNLEKRIVMKADRNFLWVTLVIQRLRGGPQTKKYFEKVIEESPRDLDGLYCRILADIEPENQALAAKILRILVGSLRPLTTAEIQVAMAIDLDHHTLRSVEEESDMAIERTIRLVLGPLARIHDFQVLLVHQSAKEFLLRLASGQVADLGSFELDLRKLYGTSLNSAHLELATACVEFLGLTDFEEKKVLDENVPAFLELPGLIEENEPLSGDFEEPTKVNTVQFFEYSASHWATHLRGLGASVPQPLLESSIHISRPGTDCLSNWSEQYRLSSMDWVILPKDLDPLIVATFFGLFRLAKEVLEMHPSELQDKSKPLALSWACRMGHADIAKLLLDHGTPVMGALVEGGWPISWACAGGHLEIVKLLLDEASSSQVNVHDAAGRSPLSLAVGSSNLAITKLLIARKDVDVNKTDRTGSSPLFWTIGTKSDQRDLMVLKSLVSDPRVKIAQRDRYGRTVLSWAAETGALDAVKLLLQCSRSDVQSLLDDPGDTDRGWSPLSWAAYSGHFEVVKALCVTGRIGVQLASVDKRGQNAVSLAADRNHGEVIKVLAQYYPQGVDCPEENGRTPLSCAMWGSPSNIETVRILIKTGLVDVNKRAHDGRTPLAYAATAGRPDLIRLLVEEGGADLDIPDNNGNAPGALYIDWRSSLVKEEIERLRRLNSKAGST
;
A
#
# COMPACT_ATOMS: atom_id res chain seq x y z
N MET A 1 -7.48 -27.61 -5.83
CA MET A 1 -6.76 -26.67 -6.74
C MET A 1 -7.36 -26.81 -8.13
N GLY A 2 -7.34 -25.77 -8.97
CA GLY A 2 -7.92 -25.85 -10.31
C GLY A 2 -9.45 -25.81 -10.41
N SER A 3 -10.13 -25.25 -9.39
CA SER A 3 -11.58 -25.10 -9.33
C SER A 3 -12.15 -23.97 -10.22
N GLY A 4 -11.32 -23.30 -11.01
CA GLY A 4 -11.74 -22.25 -11.93
C GLY A 4 -12.12 -20.91 -11.28
N LYS A 5 -11.70 -20.63 -10.04
CA LYS A 5 -12.04 -19.38 -9.31
C LYS A 5 -11.72 -18.12 -10.10
N SER A 6 -10.49 -17.98 -10.61
CA SER A 6 -10.08 -16.80 -11.36
C SER A 6 -10.80 -16.64 -12.70
N ILE A 7 -11.15 -17.73 -13.35
CA ILE A 7 -12.00 -17.72 -14.56
C ILE A 7 -13.40 -17.23 -14.21
N LEU A 8 -13.97 -17.76 -13.12
CA LEU A 8 -15.25 -17.31 -12.60
C LEU A 8 -15.21 -15.83 -12.22
N THR A 9 -14.14 -15.37 -11.55
CA THR A 9 -13.96 -13.97 -11.17
C THR A 9 -13.89 -13.07 -12.40
N SER A 10 -13.12 -13.43 -13.43
CA SER A 10 -13.04 -12.69 -14.70
C SER A 10 -14.41 -12.61 -15.40
N TYR A 11 -15.12 -13.74 -15.48
CA TYR A 11 -16.48 -13.78 -16.03
C TYR A 11 -17.43 -12.86 -15.24
N LEU A 12 -17.38 -12.90 -13.91
CA LEU A 12 -18.22 -12.06 -13.06
C LEU A 12 -17.93 -10.56 -13.26
N VAL A 13 -16.65 -10.17 -13.41
CA VAL A 13 -16.27 -8.79 -13.72
C VAL A 13 -16.94 -8.33 -15.01
N GLU A 14 -16.83 -9.11 -16.07
CA GLU A 14 -17.40 -8.78 -17.37
C GLU A 14 -18.94 -8.81 -17.35
N HIS A 15 -19.51 -9.83 -16.74
CA HIS A 15 -20.97 -9.98 -16.60
C HIS A 15 -21.58 -8.83 -15.79
N ILE A 16 -20.95 -8.43 -14.68
CA ILE A 16 -21.42 -7.31 -13.85
C ILE A 16 -21.30 -6.00 -14.62
N LYS A 17 -20.17 -5.78 -15.33
CA LYS A 17 -19.99 -4.59 -16.19
C LYS A 17 -21.06 -4.50 -17.28
N THR A 18 -21.33 -5.59 -17.96
CA THR A 18 -22.33 -5.62 -19.07
C THR A 18 -23.77 -5.57 -18.58
N THR A 19 -24.09 -6.26 -17.49
CA THR A 19 -25.47 -6.36 -16.97
C THR A 19 -25.91 -5.09 -16.23
N LEU A 20 -24.97 -4.40 -15.55
CA LEU A 20 -25.22 -3.18 -14.80
C LEU A 20 -24.84 -1.91 -15.57
N ALA A 21 -24.40 -2.02 -16.83
CA ALA A 21 -24.17 -0.87 -17.71
C ALA A 21 -25.52 -0.22 -18.04
N VAL A 22 -25.87 0.84 -17.30
CA VAL A 22 -27.06 1.66 -17.55
C VAL A 22 -26.76 2.59 -18.73
N PRO A 23 -27.74 2.83 -19.68
CA PRO A 23 -27.56 3.77 -20.79
C PRO A 23 -27.23 5.19 -20.29
N PRO A 24 -26.48 6.01 -21.06
CA PRO A 24 -25.86 7.26 -20.58
C PRO A 24 -26.80 8.43 -20.25
N HIS A 25 -28.10 8.21 -20.12
CA HIS A 25 -29.08 9.29 -19.98
C HIS A 25 -29.88 9.33 -18.66
N THR A 26 -29.54 8.55 -17.64
CA THR A 26 -30.19 8.61 -16.33
C THR A 26 -29.20 8.84 -15.22
N ASP A 27 -29.26 9.97 -14.58
CA ASP A 27 -28.30 10.56 -13.64
C ASP A 27 -28.28 9.96 -12.22
N SER A 28 -28.94 8.85 -11.94
CA SER A 28 -29.24 8.51 -10.55
C SER A 28 -28.79 7.16 -10.01
N THR A 29 -28.07 6.29 -10.76
CA THR A 29 -27.48 5.07 -10.13
C THR A 29 -26.32 4.50 -10.97
N ARG A 30 -25.19 5.19 -11.02
CA ARG A 30 -24.00 4.61 -11.63
C ARG A 30 -23.40 3.55 -10.71
N VAL A 31 -23.22 2.33 -11.22
CA VAL A 31 -22.47 1.25 -10.56
C VAL A 31 -21.03 1.29 -11.06
N LEU A 32 -20.09 1.48 -10.15
CA LEU A 32 -18.66 1.40 -10.44
C LEU A 32 -18.18 -0.02 -10.16
N VAL A 33 -17.53 -0.65 -11.13
CA VAL A 33 -16.97 -2.00 -10.98
C VAL A 33 -15.47 -1.92 -11.14
N CYS A 34 -14.75 -2.27 -10.09
CA CYS A 34 -13.29 -2.29 -10.07
C CYS A 34 -12.79 -3.67 -9.68
N SER A 35 -11.75 -4.15 -10.33
CA SER A 35 -11.20 -5.47 -10.08
C SER A 35 -9.69 -5.45 -9.96
N PHE A 36 -9.16 -6.34 -9.11
CA PHE A 36 -7.74 -6.56 -8.96
C PHE A 36 -7.46 -8.06 -8.85
N PHE A 37 -6.49 -8.54 -9.60
CA PHE A 37 -6.06 -9.94 -9.62
C PHE A 37 -4.69 -10.00 -8.97
N CYS A 38 -4.59 -10.59 -7.78
CA CYS A 38 -3.32 -10.80 -7.11
C CYS A 38 -2.51 -11.87 -7.86
N ASP A 39 -1.19 -11.70 -7.86
CA ASP A 39 -0.26 -12.65 -8.46
C ASP A 39 1.03 -12.68 -7.63
N ASP A 40 1.35 -13.81 -7.03
CA ASP A 40 2.52 -13.99 -6.17
C ASP A 40 3.86 -13.83 -6.90
N LYS A 41 3.84 -13.91 -8.23
CA LYS A 41 5.01 -13.79 -9.10
C LYS A 41 5.28 -12.35 -9.54
N ASP A 42 4.31 -11.49 -9.48
CA ASP A 42 4.46 -10.08 -9.86
C ASP A 42 4.47 -9.20 -8.61
N VAL A 43 5.67 -8.70 -8.24
CA VAL A 43 5.84 -7.79 -7.09
C VAL A 43 4.91 -6.58 -7.17
N ARG A 44 4.51 -6.16 -8.38
CA ARG A 44 3.55 -5.06 -8.58
C ARG A 44 2.11 -5.45 -8.28
N ARG A 45 1.82 -6.75 -8.05
CA ARG A 45 0.47 -7.31 -7.88
C ARG A 45 0.30 -8.17 -6.63
N ASN A 46 1.35 -8.34 -5.82
CA ASN A 46 1.35 -9.25 -4.67
C ASN A 46 1.28 -8.54 -3.31
N HIS A 47 1.11 -7.22 -3.26
CA HIS A 47 1.07 -6.47 -1.99
C HIS A 47 -0.14 -5.53 -1.89
N GLY A 48 -0.52 -5.19 -0.65
CA GLY A 48 -1.74 -4.43 -0.35
C GLY A 48 -1.78 -3.02 -0.92
N GLN A 49 -0.63 -2.36 -1.09
CA GLN A 49 -0.56 -1.06 -1.76
C GLN A 49 -0.97 -1.17 -3.22
N ALA A 50 -0.47 -2.19 -3.94
CA ALA A 50 -0.83 -2.41 -5.34
C ALA A 50 -2.34 -2.65 -5.51
N ILE A 51 -2.95 -3.44 -4.60
CA ILE A 51 -4.40 -3.65 -4.59
C ILE A 51 -5.13 -2.32 -4.50
N LEU A 52 -4.79 -1.49 -3.52
CA LEU A 52 -5.47 -0.20 -3.29
C LEU A 52 -5.19 0.81 -4.39
N CYS A 53 -3.95 0.92 -4.88
CA CYS A 53 -3.61 1.78 -6.02
C CYS A 53 -4.37 1.38 -7.27
N GLY A 54 -4.41 0.08 -7.60
CA GLY A 54 -5.12 -0.41 -8.78
C GLY A 54 -6.64 -0.19 -8.72
N LEU A 55 -7.25 -0.35 -7.54
CA LEU A 55 -8.66 -0.06 -7.34
C LEU A 55 -8.96 1.44 -7.40
N LEU A 56 -8.15 2.29 -6.72
CA LEU A 56 -8.29 3.74 -6.75
C LEU A 56 -8.10 4.29 -8.16
N TYR A 57 -7.11 3.82 -8.91
CA TYR A 57 -6.91 4.20 -10.31
C TYR A 57 -8.16 3.93 -11.14
N GLN A 58 -8.74 2.74 -11.04
CA GLN A 58 -9.95 2.40 -11.79
C GLN A 58 -11.17 3.25 -11.36
N ILE A 59 -11.31 3.56 -10.07
CA ILE A 59 -12.39 4.44 -9.57
C ILE A 59 -12.23 5.84 -10.16
N LEU A 60 -11.04 6.42 -10.03
CA LEU A 60 -10.77 7.80 -10.45
C LEU A 60 -10.79 7.97 -11.98
N THR A 61 -10.41 6.93 -12.74
CA THR A 61 -10.53 6.91 -14.21
C THR A 61 -11.98 6.86 -14.66
N GLN A 62 -12.86 6.14 -13.96
CA GLN A 62 -14.29 6.09 -14.25
C GLN A 62 -15.04 7.34 -13.73
N ARG A 63 -14.52 8.00 -12.69
CA ARG A 63 -15.14 9.14 -12.01
C ARG A 63 -14.10 10.22 -11.69
N HIS A 64 -13.78 11.03 -12.68
CA HIS A 64 -12.82 12.14 -12.53
C HIS A 64 -13.24 13.19 -11.50
N ASP A 65 -14.54 13.33 -11.23
CA ASP A 65 -15.10 14.24 -10.23
C ASP A 65 -14.75 13.87 -8.77
N LEU A 66 -14.24 12.66 -8.54
CA LEU A 66 -13.78 12.20 -7.21
C LEU A 66 -12.27 12.44 -6.98
N ILE A 67 -11.56 13.02 -7.96
CA ILE A 67 -10.11 13.20 -7.89
C ILE A 67 -9.67 14.15 -6.76
N ASP A 68 -10.55 15.06 -6.35
CA ASP A 68 -10.28 16.03 -5.28
C ASP A 68 -9.98 15.35 -3.94
N HIS A 69 -10.61 14.18 -3.66
CA HIS A 69 -10.34 13.39 -2.46
C HIS A 69 -8.90 12.84 -2.45
N ALA A 70 -8.39 12.46 -3.62
CA ALA A 70 -7.02 11.99 -3.78
C ALA A 70 -6.02 13.15 -3.72
N THR A 71 -6.30 14.26 -4.44
CA THR A 71 -5.41 15.42 -4.54
C THR A 71 -5.19 16.08 -3.20
N ALA A 72 -6.24 16.24 -2.39
CA ALA A 72 -6.14 16.83 -1.05
C ALA A 72 -5.19 16.04 -0.14
N ARG A 73 -5.27 14.70 -0.18
CA ARG A 73 -4.41 13.82 0.64
C ARG A 73 -2.99 13.71 0.08
N PHE A 74 -2.84 13.66 -1.24
CA PHE A 74 -1.54 13.48 -1.87
C PHE A 74 -0.69 14.75 -1.88
N GLN A 75 -1.30 15.95 -1.77
CA GLN A 75 -0.57 17.20 -1.53
C GLN A 75 0.01 17.29 -0.12
N GLU A 76 -0.62 16.66 0.87
CA GLU A 76 -0.15 16.65 2.25
C GLU A 76 0.95 15.61 2.51
N VAL A 77 1.04 14.57 1.68
CA VAL A 77 1.93 13.42 1.89
C VAL A 77 2.73 13.17 0.63
N ALA A 78 4.07 13.27 0.72
CA ALA A 78 4.96 12.95 -0.39
C ALA A 78 4.68 11.52 -0.91
N PRO A 79 4.79 11.25 -2.23
CA PRO A 79 4.52 9.94 -2.84
C PRO A 79 5.21 8.78 -2.13
N GLU A 80 6.39 9.02 -1.58
CA GLU A 80 7.21 8.08 -0.83
C GLU A 80 6.56 7.60 0.48
N ARG A 81 5.47 8.21 0.92
CA ARG A 81 4.76 7.89 2.17
C ARG A 81 3.34 7.34 1.95
N TRP A 82 2.99 6.99 0.75
CA TRP A 82 1.68 6.40 0.44
C TRP A 82 1.57 4.96 0.97
N SER A 83 1.34 4.85 2.24
CA SER A 83 1.11 3.55 2.89
C SER A 83 -0.29 2.99 2.58
N ILE A 84 -0.49 1.69 2.83
CA ILE A 84 -1.82 1.04 2.76
C ILE A 84 -2.88 1.87 3.50
N LEU A 85 -2.52 2.49 4.62
CA LEU A 85 -3.43 3.29 5.42
C LEU A 85 -3.82 4.60 4.73
N VAL A 86 -2.87 5.31 4.11
CA VAL A 86 -3.16 6.55 3.37
C VAL A 86 -4.07 6.27 2.19
N LEU A 87 -3.75 5.24 1.41
CA LEU A 87 -4.57 4.82 0.27
C LEU A 87 -5.97 4.37 0.69
N TRP A 88 -6.08 3.69 1.83
CA TRP A 88 -7.36 3.28 2.39
C TRP A 88 -8.21 4.47 2.85
N GLU A 89 -7.61 5.50 3.44
CA GLU A 89 -8.34 6.71 3.82
C GLU A 89 -8.87 7.47 2.59
N VAL A 90 -8.09 7.55 1.49
CA VAL A 90 -8.59 8.10 0.23
C VAL A 90 -9.79 7.30 -0.28
N LEU A 91 -9.70 5.97 -0.28
CA LEU A 91 -10.82 5.10 -0.68
C LEU A 91 -12.04 5.31 0.24
N LYS A 92 -11.82 5.47 1.53
CA LYS A 92 -12.87 5.74 2.51
C LYS A 92 -13.54 7.10 2.29
N ASP A 93 -12.77 8.16 2.04
CA ASP A 93 -13.30 9.49 1.74
C ASP A 93 -14.18 9.46 0.47
N ILE A 94 -13.74 8.72 -0.57
CA ILE A 94 -14.54 8.45 -1.77
C ILE A 94 -15.84 7.69 -1.43
N LEU A 95 -15.77 6.66 -0.57
CA LEU A 95 -16.93 5.87 -0.17
C LEU A 95 -17.96 6.68 0.66
N LEU A 96 -17.51 7.73 1.33
CA LEU A 96 -18.37 8.61 2.12
C LEU A 96 -18.98 9.75 1.28
N ASP A 97 -18.50 9.98 0.07
CA ASP A 97 -19.11 10.97 -0.85
C ASP A 97 -20.45 10.47 -1.35
N LEU A 98 -21.48 11.29 -1.13
CA LEU A 98 -22.87 11.01 -1.56
C LEU A 98 -23.02 10.80 -3.07
N LYS A 99 -22.07 11.28 -3.86
CA LYS A 99 -22.07 11.16 -5.33
C LYS A 99 -21.53 9.82 -5.82
N THR A 100 -20.91 9.00 -4.97
CA THR A 100 -20.23 7.76 -5.40
C THR A 100 -21.21 6.70 -5.91
N GLY A 101 -22.40 6.57 -5.33
CA GLY A 101 -23.40 5.58 -5.74
C GLY A 101 -23.04 4.16 -5.29
N THR A 102 -23.17 3.16 -6.17
CA THR A 102 -22.81 1.77 -5.85
C THR A 102 -21.40 1.44 -6.35
N LEU A 103 -20.53 0.97 -5.46
CA LEU A 103 -19.18 0.53 -5.76
C LEU A 103 -19.06 -0.99 -5.54
N VAL A 104 -18.60 -1.71 -6.57
CA VAL A 104 -18.35 -3.14 -6.53
C VAL A 104 -16.84 -3.35 -6.69
N LEU A 105 -16.19 -3.85 -5.65
CA LEU A 105 -14.77 -4.20 -5.65
C LEU A 105 -14.62 -5.71 -5.75
N ILE A 106 -13.82 -6.18 -6.69
CA ILE A 106 -13.57 -7.59 -6.92
C ILE A 106 -12.07 -7.85 -6.78
N ILE A 107 -11.68 -8.65 -5.80
CA ILE A 107 -10.27 -8.98 -5.54
C ILE A 107 -10.10 -10.50 -5.71
N ASP A 108 -9.37 -10.92 -6.72
CA ASP A 108 -9.09 -12.33 -6.98
C ASP A 108 -7.79 -12.78 -6.34
N ALA A 109 -7.74 -14.06 -5.96
CA ALA A 109 -6.56 -14.73 -5.43
C ALA A 109 -5.88 -13.99 -4.25
N MET A 110 -6.66 -13.56 -3.26
CA MET A 110 -6.15 -12.86 -2.07
C MET A 110 -5.09 -13.66 -1.29
N ASP A 111 -5.06 -14.99 -1.46
CA ASP A 111 -4.03 -15.88 -0.92
C ASP A 111 -2.65 -15.68 -1.57
N GLU A 112 -2.58 -15.10 -2.74
CA GLU A 112 -1.32 -14.78 -3.45
C GLU A 112 -0.73 -13.42 -3.04
N CYS A 113 -1.45 -12.65 -2.24
CA CYS A 113 -0.94 -11.41 -1.64
C CYS A 113 -0.01 -11.73 -0.45
N GLU A 114 1.06 -10.94 -0.30
CA GLU A 114 2.00 -11.02 0.82
C GLU A 114 1.27 -11.02 2.17
N PRO A 115 1.57 -11.96 3.09
CA PRO A 115 0.80 -12.16 4.33
C PRO A 115 0.66 -10.89 5.17
N SER A 116 1.72 -10.13 5.37
CA SER A 116 1.72 -8.91 6.20
C SER A 116 0.86 -7.81 5.60
N SER A 117 0.92 -7.61 4.29
CA SER A 117 0.11 -6.68 3.53
C SER A 117 -1.35 -7.09 3.48
N ARG A 118 -1.62 -8.38 3.27
CA ARG A 118 -2.96 -8.96 3.27
C ARG A 118 -3.70 -8.71 4.56
N CYS A 119 -3.09 -9.04 5.71
CA CYS A 119 -3.69 -8.81 7.03
C CYS A 119 -4.06 -7.34 7.24
N ARG A 120 -3.23 -6.39 6.78
CA ARG A 120 -3.52 -4.96 6.89
C ARG A 120 -4.71 -4.53 6.05
N VAL A 121 -4.82 -5.02 4.81
CA VAL A 121 -5.96 -4.73 3.93
C VAL A 121 -7.25 -5.31 4.51
N LEU A 122 -7.24 -6.58 4.96
CA LEU A 122 -8.40 -7.23 5.56
C LEU A 122 -8.84 -6.55 6.85
N ALA A 123 -7.91 -6.15 7.72
CA ALA A 123 -8.20 -5.40 8.93
C ALA A 123 -8.87 -4.04 8.63
N ALA A 124 -8.38 -3.32 7.61
CA ALA A 124 -8.98 -2.05 7.19
C ALA A 124 -10.40 -2.24 6.63
N VAL A 125 -10.63 -3.28 5.82
CA VAL A 125 -11.96 -3.65 5.31
C VAL A 125 -12.90 -4.01 6.47
N LYS A 126 -12.46 -4.87 7.40
CA LYS A 126 -13.25 -5.29 8.58
C LYS A 126 -13.63 -4.08 9.43
N GLN A 127 -12.69 -3.21 9.73
CA GLN A 127 -12.93 -1.99 10.50
C GLN A 127 -13.98 -1.10 9.84
N PHE A 128 -13.92 -0.92 8.51
CA PHE A 128 -14.88 -0.12 7.77
C PHE A 128 -16.28 -0.73 7.79
N LEU A 129 -16.40 -2.04 7.56
CA LEU A 129 -17.69 -2.74 7.52
C LEU A 129 -18.36 -2.82 8.90
N THR A 130 -17.57 -2.88 10.00
CA THR A 130 -18.08 -2.92 11.36
C THR A 130 -18.44 -1.56 11.94
N GLN A 131 -17.78 -0.50 11.49
CA GLN A 131 -18.21 0.86 11.77
C GLN A 131 -19.49 1.10 10.98
N LYS A 132 -20.66 1.19 11.65
CA LYS A 132 -21.95 1.55 11.04
C LYS A 132 -21.93 3.00 10.48
N ILE A 133 -21.03 3.28 9.56
CA ILE A 133 -20.99 4.52 8.79
C ILE A 133 -21.98 4.31 7.65
N GLN A 134 -23.24 4.53 7.94
CA GLN A 134 -24.29 4.55 6.92
C GLN A 134 -24.27 5.92 6.24
N SER A 135 -23.62 6.02 5.09
CA SER A 135 -24.06 6.96 4.08
C SER A 135 -25.34 6.38 3.49
N PRO A 136 -26.49 7.09 3.53
CA PRO A 136 -27.76 6.54 3.05
C PRO A 136 -27.80 6.29 1.54
N THR A 137 -26.78 6.66 0.80
CA THR A 137 -26.77 6.68 -0.68
C THR A 137 -25.64 5.84 -1.32
N THR A 138 -24.56 5.54 -0.61
CA THR A 138 -23.44 4.77 -1.17
C THR A 138 -23.50 3.30 -0.71
N VAL A 139 -23.51 2.37 -1.66
CA VAL A 139 -23.51 0.92 -1.39
C VAL A 139 -22.17 0.34 -1.81
N LEU A 140 -21.41 -0.20 -0.84
CA LEU A 140 -20.18 -0.94 -1.09
C LEU A 140 -20.46 -2.45 -1.13
N LYS A 141 -20.00 -3.13 -2.19
CA LYS A 141 -19.99 -4.59 -2.30
C LYS A 141 -18.56 -5.04 -2.57
N ILE A 142 -18.06 -5.97 -1.80
CA ILE A 142 -16.72 -6.54 -1.97
C ILE A 142 -16.85 -8.04 -2.22
N LEU A 143 -16.28 -8.51 -3.31
CA LEU A 143 -16.13 -9.93 -3.62
C LEU A 143 -14.64 -10.27 -3.55
N MET A 144 -14.28 -11.25 -2.73
CA MET A 144 -12.91 -11.74 -2.63
C MET A 144 -12.85 -13.24 -2.89
N SER A 145 -11.89 -13.69 -3.70
CA SER A 145 -11.59 -15.10 -3.85
C SER A 145 -10.29 -15.47 -3.14
N SER A 146 -10.23 -16.66 -2.54
CA SER A 146 -9.04 -17.19 -1.86
C SER A 146 -9.07 -18.71 -1.79
N ARG A 147 -7.92 -19.35 -1.50
CA ARG A 147 -7.83 -20.76 -1.14
C ARG A 147 -8.29 -20.95 0.31
N LYS A 148 -8.87 -22.13 0.63
CA LYS A 148 -9.42 -22.46 1.95
C LYS A 148 -8.37 -22.50 3.07
N ASN A 149 -7.12 -22.82 2.76
CA ASN A 149 -6.04 -23.03 3.73
C ASN A 149 -5.31 -21.74 4.17
N VAL A 150 -5.85 -20.59 3.81
CA VAL A 150 -5.27 -19.28 4.15
C VAL A 150 -6.24 -18.56 5.08
N ASN A 151 -5.77 -18.00 6.18
CA ASN A 151 -6.56 -17.36 7.24
C ASN A 151 -7.38 -16.12 6.81
N VAL A 152 -7.67 -15.96 5.51
CA VAL A 152 -8.50 -14.87 4.98
C VAL A 152 -9.93 -14.95 5.53
N THR A 153 -10.47 -16.17 5.64
CA THR A 153 -11.84 -16.40 6.12
C THR A 153 -11.98 -16.05 7.60
N GLU A 154 -11.01 -16.42 8.43
CA GLU A 154 -11.04 -16.16 9.88
C GLU A 154 -11.02 -14.66 10.21
N GLU A 155 -10.31 -13.87 9.40
CA GLU A 155 -10.18 -12.43 9.63
C GLU A 155 -11.46 -11.65 9.35
N ILE A 156 -12.32 -12.11 8.41
CA ILE A 156 -13.53 -11.38 7.96
C ILE A 156 -14.84 -12.16 8.16
N GLU A 157 -14.83 -13.30 8.82
CA GLU A 157 -15.99 -14.18 9.02
C GLU A 157 -17.20 -13.45 9.63
N ASP A 158 -16.95 -12.59 10.62
CA ASP A 158 -18.00 -11.84 11.34
C ASP A 158 -18.72 -10.80 10.46
N CYS A 159 -18.15 -10.39 9.34
CA CYS A 159 -18.68 -9.30 8.51
C CYS A 159 -18.93 -9.70 7.04
N SER A 160 -18.76 -10.98 6.68
CA SER A 160 -18.86 -11.46 5.30
C SER A 160 -19.76 -12.70 5.17
N ARG A 161 -20.28 -12.92 3.94
CA ARG A 161 -20.89 -14.20 3.56
C ARG A 161 -19.85 -15.04 2.83
N ILE A 162 -19.50 -16.18 3.39
CA ILE A 162 -18.56 -17.12 2.81
C ILE A 162 -19.32 -18.11 1.91
N ILE A 163 -18.86 -18.29 0.67
CA ILE A 163 -19.34 -19.31 -0.27
C ILE A 163 -18.20 -20.29 -0.46
N CYS A 164 -18.40 -21.51 -0.01
CA CYS A 164 -17.42 -22.59 -0.14
C CYS A 164 -17.75 -23.44 -1.37
N LEU A 165 -16.87 -23.45 -2.38
CA LEU A 165 -17.06 -24.23 -3.61
C LEU A 165 -17.03 -25.75 -3.37
N ASP A 166 -16.67 -26.21 -2.17
CA ASP A 166 -16.73 -27.62 -1.76
C ASP A 166 -18.09 -28.02 -1.15
N ASP A 167 -19.05 -27.09 -1.05
CA ASP A 167 -20.38 -27.40 -0.53
C ASP A 167 -21.22 -28.21 -1.54
N ALA A 168 -22.11 -29.04 -1.04
CA ALA A 168 -22.83 -30.03 -1.87
C ALA A 168 -23.72 -29.43 -2.97
N ALA A 169 -24.14 -28.19 -2.84
CA ALA A 169 -24.93 -27.48 -3.85
C ALA A 169 -24.06 -27.03 -5.02
N GLU A 170 -22.92 -26.40 -4.70
CA GLU A 170 -21.93 -25.89 -5.64
C GLU A 170 -21.21 -27.01 -6.38
N ILE A 171 -20.94 -28.13 -5.70
CA ILE A 171 -20.36 -29.34 -6.30
C ILE A 171 -21.15 -29.83 -7.53
N ARG A 172 -22.48 -29.88 -7.44
CA ARG A 172 -23.32 -30.29 -8.58
C ARG A 172 -23.27 -29.32 -9.75
N GLY A 173 -23.20 -28.02 -9.46
CA GLY A 173 -23.00 -26.99 -10.48
C GLY A 173 -21.66 -27.12 -11.20
N ILE A 174 -20.55 -27.27 -10.45
CA ILE A 174 -19.21 -27.48 -10.98
C ILE A 174 -19.11 -28.73 -11.84
N GLU A 175 -19.77 -29.84 -11.46
CA GLU A 175 -19.78 -31.07 -12.25
C GLU A 175 -20.55 -30.90 -13.57
N GLN A 176 -21.62 -30.13 -13.59
CA GLN A 176 -22.36 -29.82 -14.83
C GLN A 176 -21.54 -28.93 -15.76
N ASP A 177 -20.93 -27.89 -15.23
CA ASP A 177 -20.07 -27.00 -16.02
C ASP A 177 -18.87 -27.72 -16.58
N MET A 178 -18.23 -28.58 -15.79
CA MET A 178 -17.13 -29.42 -16.26
C MET A 178 -17.55 -30.36 -17.41
N LYS A 179 -18.73 -30.98 -17.36
CA LYS A 179 -19.24 -31.80 -18.45
C LYS A 179 -19.45 -31.00 -19.73
N LEU A 180 -19.94 -29.73 -19.60
CA LEU A 180 -20.09 -28.83 -20.75
C LEU A 180 -18.74 -28.49 -21.38
N VAL A 181 -17.73 -28.14 -20.56
CA VAL A 181 -16.36 -27.84 -21.03
C VAL A 181 -15.74 -29.05 -21.69
N ILE A 182 -15.83 -30.25 -21.08
CA ILE A 182 -15.30 -31.49 -21.66
C ILE A 182 -15.96 -31.78 -22.99
N LYS A 183 -17.28 -31.66 -23.07
CA LYS A 183 -18.04 -31.88 -24.29
C LYS A 183 -17.59 -30.94 -25.40
N ASP A 184 -17.58 -29.66 -25.16
CA ASP A 184 -17.16 -28.60 -26.13
C ASP A 184 -15.76 -28.89 -26.68
N GLN A 185 -14.80 -29.14 -25.78
CA GLN A 185 -13.41 -29.41 -26.15
C GLN A 185 -13.25 -30.73 -26.94
N LEU A 186 -14.04 -31.76 -26.62
CA LEU A 186 -14.03 -33.04 -27.36
C LEU A 186 -14.76 -32.92 -28.68
N ASP A 187 -15.83 -32.13 -28.79
CA ASP A 187 -16.54 -31.86 -30.04
C ASP A 187 -15.60 -31.20 -31.06
N ALA A 188 -14.80 -30.22 -30.63
CA ALA A 188 -13.78 -29.58 -31.46
C ALA A 188 -12.71 -30.57 -31.97
N LEU A 189 -12.26 -31.51 -31.12
CA LEU A 189 -11.33 -32.57 -31.48
C LEU A 189 -11.97 -33.60 -32.43
N ALA A 190 -13.22 -34.02 -32.15
CA ALA A 190 -13.95 -34.99 -32.90
C ALA A 190 -14.21 -34.54 -34.36
N ILE A 191 -14.55 -33.27 -34.56
CA ILE A 191 -14.71 -32.63 -35.88
C ILE A 191 -13.39 -32.73 -36.65
N LYS A 192 -12.26 -32.32 -36.03
CA LYS A 192 -10.93 -32.30 -36.67
C LYS A 192 -10.46 -33.72 -37.03
N ALA A 193 -10.67 -34.69 -36.15
CA ALA A 193 -10.23 -36.10 -36.31
C ALA A 193 -11.29 -37.02 -36.93
N LYS A 194 -12.50 -36.51 -37.32
CA LYS A 194 -13.64 -37.26 -37.88
C LYS A 194 -14.02 -38.47 -37.03
N TRP A 195 -14.20 -38.30 -35.71
CA TRP A 195 -14.58 -39.42 -34.83
C TRP A 195 -16.03 -39.83 -34.98
N PRO A 196 -16.33 -41.16 -34.83
CA PRO A 196 -17.69 -41.63 -34.61
C PRO A 196 -18.23 -41.04 -33.29
N GLU A 197 -19.54 -40.77 -33.25
CA GLU A 197 -20.22 -40.22 -32.06
C GLU A 197 -20.06 -41.15 -30.82
N GLU A 198 -20.10 -42.46 -31.03
CA GLU A 198 -19.87 -43.43 -29.96
C GLU A 198 -18.49 -43.31 -29.32
N THR A 199 -17.45 -43.07 -30.13
CA THR A 199 -16.08 -42.86 -29.62
C THR A 199 -15.98 -41.60 -28.79
N ARG A 200 -16.59 -40.50 -29.26
CA ARG A 200 -16.63 -39.25 -28.57
C ARG A 200 -17.30 -39.36 -27.18
N GLN A 201 -18.49 -39.99 -27.15
CA GLN A 201 -19.25 -40.19 -25.90
C GLN A 201 -18.54 -41.11 -24.91
N ASN A 202 -17.84 -42.14 -25.39
CA ASN A 202 -17.05 -43.03 -24.53
C ASN A 202 -15.88 -42.25 -23.88
N LEU A 203 -15.14 -41.49 -24.67
CA LEU A 203 -14.03 -40.66 -24.16
C LEU A 203 -14.52 -39.58 -23.16
N GLU A 204 -15.65 -38.94 -23.45
CA GLU A 204 -16.30 -37.96 -22.56
C GLU A 204 -16.60 -38.59 -21.18
N LYS A 205 -17.27 -39.74 -21.16
CA LYS A 205 -17.57 -40.45 -19.90
C LYS A 205 -16.31 -40.78 -19.11
N ARG A 206 -15.26 -41.27 -19.76
CA ARG A 206 -14.01 -41.68 -19.10
C ARG A 206 -13.26 -40.48 -18.55
N ILE A 207 -13.25 -39.33 -19.25
CA ILE A 207 -12.61 -38.10 -18.78
C ILE A 207 -13.39 -37.55 -17.58
N VAL A 208 -14.72 -37.45 -17.65
CA VAL A 208 -15.56 -36.97 -16.53
C VAL A 208 -15.34 -37.81 -15.27
N MET A 209 -15.24 -39.15 -15.41
CA MET A 209 -15.03 -40.07 -14.26
C MET A 209 -13.64 -39.88 -13.62
N LYS A 210 -12.61 -39.45 -14.37
CA LYS A 210 -11.24 -39.31 -13.86
C LYS A 210 -10.93 -37.89 -13.41
N ALA A 211 -11.61 -36.89 -13.93
CA ALA A 211 -11.29 -35.47 -13.71
C ALA A 211 -11.48 -34.98 -12.27
N ASP A 212 -12.28 -35.70 -11.47
CA ASP A 212 -12.54 -35.38 -10.05
C ASP A 212 -12.72 -33.84 -9.77
N ARG A 213 -13.56 -33.21 -10.59
CA ARG A 213 -13.89 -31.76 -10.50
C ARG A 213 -12.70 -30.81 -10.69
N ASN A 214 -11.62 -31.25 -11.31
CA ASN A 214 -10.43 -30.49 -11.57
C ASN A 214 -10.35 -30.03 -13.04
N PHE A 215 -10.70 -28.76 -13.31
CA PHE A 215 -10.65 -28.20 -14.66
C PHE A 215 -9.23 -28.17 -15.24
N LEU A 216 -8.21 -27.98 -14.39
CA LEU A 216 -6.82 -27.99 -14.83
C LEU A 216 -6.41 -29.37 -15.31
N TRP A 217 -6.81 -30.43 -14.59
CA TRP A 217 -6.59 -31.79 -15.01
C TRP A 217 -7.21 -32.07 -16.39
N VAL A 218 -8.46 -31.64 -16.59
CA VAL A 218 -9.16 -31.73 -17.89
C VAL A 218 -8.38 -31.03 -18.99
N THR A 219 -7.94 -29.82 -18.74
CA THR A 219 -7.19 -29.01 -19.72
C THR A 219 -5.89 -29.71 -20.12
N LEU A 220 -5.12 -30.21 -19.14
CA LEU A 220 -3.84 -30.88 -19.37
C LEU A 220 -4.03 -32.18 -20.19
N VAL A 221 -5.03 -32.98 -19.86
CA VAL A 221 -5.32 -34.23 -20.60
C VAL A 221 -5.75 -33.92 -22.03
N ILE A 222 -6.63 -32.94 -22.23
CA ILE A 222 -7.06 -32.54 -23.58
C ILE A 222 -5.90 -31.98 -24.40
N GLN A 223 -5.00 -31.23 -23.82
CA GLN A 223 -3.81 -30.76 -24.52
C GLN A 223 -2.88 -31.92 -24.95
N ARG A 224 -2.72 -32.94 -24.10
CA ARG A 224 -1.99 -34.17 -24.48
C ARG A 224 -2.67 -34.89 -25.64
N LEU A 225 -3.99 -34.97 -25.64
CA LEU A 225 -4.75 -35.58 -26.75
C LEU A 225 -4.54 -34.79 -28.05
N ARG A 226 -4.44 -33.47 -28.00
CA ARG A 226 -4.20 -32.59 -29.17
C ARG A 226 -2.80 -32.75 -29.74
N GLY A 227 -1.80 -32.91 -28.87
CA GLY A 227 -0.37 -32.93 -29.23
C GLY A 227 0.08 -34.27 -29.84
N GLY A 228 -0.71 -35.37 -29.71
CA GLY A 228 -0.31 -36.68 -30.15
C GLY A 228 -1.04 -37.20 -31.39
N PRO A 229 -0.74 -38.46 -31.78
CA PRO A 229 -1.38 -39.11 -32.90
C PRO A 229 -2.91 -39.17 -32.79
N GLN A 230 -3.62 -38.80 -33.83
CA GLN A 230 -5.07 -38.68 -33.82
C GLN A 230 -5.75 -40.08 -34.04
N THR A 231 -5.38 -41.07 -33.22
CA THR A 231 -5.90 -42.45 -33.30
C THR A 231 -6.67 -42.82 -32.02
N LYS A 232 -7.76 -43.58 -32.16
CA LYS A 232 -8.57 -44.07 -31.03
C LYS A 232 -7.70 -44.79 -29.99
N LYS A 233 -6.76 -45.64 -30.43
CA LYS A 233 -5.87 -46.41 -29.55
C LYS A 233 -4.97 -45.46 -28.70
N TYR A 234 -4.48 -44.36 -29.29
CA TYR A 234 -3.67 -43.38 -28.58
C TYR A 234 -4.52 -42.62 -27.51
N PHE A 235 -5.71 -42.22 -27.87
CA PHE A 235 -6.60 -41.52 -26.95
C PHE A 235 -7.02 -42.39 -25.74
N GLU A 236 -7.39 -43.62 -26.00
CA GLU A 236 -7.71 -44.59 -24.93
C GLU A 236 -6.50 -44.80 -24.02
N LYS A 237 -5.31 -44.97 -24.59
CA LYS A 237 -4.05 -45.10 -23.84
C LYS A 237 -3.75 -43.88 -22.99
N VAL A 238 -3.80 -42.64 -23.53
CA VAL A 238 -3.56 -41.42 -22.78
C VAL A 238 -4.49 -41.26 -21.61
N ILE A 239 -5.79 -41.47 -21.80
CA ILE A 239 -6.78 -41.37 -20.72
C ILE A 239 -6.55 -42.49 -19.68
N GLU A 240 -6.23 -43.71 -20.09
CA GLU A 240 -5.99 -44.80 -19.16
C GLU A 240 -4.76 -44.60 -18.29
N GLU A 241 -3.68 -44.15 -18.89
CA GLU A 241 -2.41 -43.87 -18.23
C GLU A 241 -2.40 -42.58 -17.43
N SER A 242 -3.36 -41.64 -17.60
CA SER A 242 -3.45 -40.41 -16.84
C SER A 242 -3.90 -40.68 -15.40
N PRO A 243 -3.09 -40.37 -14.38
CA PRO A 243 -3.47 -40.45 -12.97
C PRO A 243 -4.65 -39.51 -12.66
N ARG A 244 -5.36 -39.76 -11.56
CA ARG A 244 -6.48 -38.92 -11.12
C ARG A 244 -6.01 -37.61 -10.45
N ASP A 245 -4.87 -37.68 -9.78
CA ASP A 245 -4.28 -36.53 -9.11
C ASP A 245 -3.39 -35.71 -10.07
N LEU A 246 -3.17 -34.45 -9.73
CA LEU A 246 -2.34 -33.55 -10.53
C LEU A 246 -0.85 -33.86 -10.47
N ASP A 247 -0.36 -34.31 -9.32
CA ASP A 247 1.07 -34.62 -9.13
C ASP A 247 1.47 -35.80 -10.02
N GLY A 248 0.69 -36.89 -9.99
CA GLY A 248 0.90 -38.00 -10.88
C GLY A 248 0.79 -37.62 -12.36
N LEU A 249 -0.13 -36.71 -12.71
CA LEU A 249 -0.26 -36.24 -14.10
C LEU A 249 0.99 -35.41 -14.52
N TYR A 250 1.52 -34.55 -13.64
CA TYR A 250 2.76 -33.84 -13.91
C TYR A 250 3.96 -34.78 -14.08
N CYS A 251 4.07 -35.80 -13.22
CA CYS A 251 5.09 -36.85 -13.36
C CYS A 251 5.00 -37.53 -14.72
N ARG A 252 3.79 -37.87 -15.15
CA ARG A 252 3.59 -38.56 -16.45
C ARG A 252 3.99 -37.67 -17.62
N ILE A 253 3.63 -36.36 -17.56
CA ILE A 253 4.03 -35.39 -18.60
C ILE A 253 5.56 -35.26 -18.67
N LEU A 254 6.24 -35.17 -17.52
CA LEU A 254 7.70 -35.07 -17.46
C LEU A 254 8.39 -36.35 -17.94
N ALA A 255 7.81 -37.53 -17.65
CA ALA A 255 8.35 -38.80 -18.09
C ALA A 255 8.18 -39.02 -19.60
N ASP A 256 7.22 -38.35 -20.23
CA ASP A 256 7.01 -38.44 -21.68
C ASP A 256 8.01 -37.56 -22.49
N ILE A 257 8.85 -36.74 -21.84
CA ILE A 257 9.88 -35.93 -22.49
C ILE A 257 11.00 -36.82 -23.01
N GLU A 258 11.32 -36.68 -24.29
CA GLU A 258 12.37 -37.44 -24.93
C GLU A 258 13.74 -37.25 -24.25
N PRO A 259 14.57 -38.30 -24.11
CA PRO A 259 15.84 -38.23 -23.37
C PRO A 259 16.79 -37.12 -23.85
N GLU A 260 16.80 -36.82 -25.15
CA GLU A 260 17.61 -35.76 -25.76
C GLU A 260 17.17 -34.35 -25.32
N ASN A 261 15.91 -34.18 -24.95
CA ASN A 261 15.30 -32.90 -24.58
C ASN A 261 15.22 -32.69 -23.05
N GLN A 262 15.59 -33.70 -22.24
CA GLN A 262 15.41 -33.63 -20.78
C GLN A 262 16.29 -32.57 -20.11
N ALA A 263 17.54 -32.40 -20.53
CA ALA A 263 18.44 -31.39 -19.99
C ALA A 263 17.92 -29.96 -20.28
N LEU A 264 17.47 -29.76 -21.52
CA LEU A 264 16.88 -28.50 -21.98
C LEU A 264 15.57 -28.18 -21.22
N ALA A 265 14.68 -29.17 -21.07
CA ALA A 265 13.47 -29.03 -20.28
C ALA A 265 13.76 -28.64 -18.84
N ALA A 266 14.75 -29.29 -18.21
CA ALA A 266 15.15 -29.00 -16.84
C ALA A 266 15.68 -27.56 -16.68
N LYS A 267 16.49 -27.06 -17.63
CA LYS A 267 17.01 -25.69 -17.61
C LYS A 267 15.85 -24.66 -17.75
N ILE A 268 14.96 -24.86 -18.71
CA ILE A 268 13.78 -23.98 -18.89
C ILE A 268 12.90 -23.98 -17.63
N LEU A 269 12.62 -25.14 -17.05
CA LEU A 269 11.82 -25.24 -15.81
C LEU A 269 12.46 -24.53 -14.64
N ARG A 270 13.81 -24.61 -14.46
CA ARG A 270 14.54 -23.86 -13.43
C ARG A 270 14.38 -22.34 -13.63
N ILE A 271 14.53 -21.85 -14.86
CA ILE A 271 14.32 -20.44 -15.21
C ILE A 271 12.89 -20.01 -14.87
N LEU A 272 11.87 -20.79 -15.29
CA LEU A 272 10.47 -20.45 -15.04
C LEU A 272 10.07 -20.51 -13.55
N VAL A 273 10.68 -21.43 -12.78
CA VAL A 273 10.45 -21.53 -11.33
C VAL A 273 11.11 -20.39 -10.58
N GLY A 274 12.31 -19.97 -11.00
CA GLY A 274 13.10 -18.92 -10.36
C GLY A 274 12.73 -17.50 -10.75
N SER A 275 12.08 -17.30 -11.88
CA SER A 275 11.75 -15.95 -12.39
C SER A 275 10.86 -15.18 -11.42
N LEU A 276 11.18 -13.90 -11.24
CA LEU A 276 10.47 -12.97 -10.34
C LEU A 276 9.31 -12.25 -11.04
N ARG A 277 9.28 -12.29 -12.36
CA ARG A 277 8.14 -11.93 -13.22
C ARG A 277 8.10 -12.87 -14.42
N PRO A 278 6.97 -12.93 -15.14
CA PRO A 278 6.93 -13.64 -16.42
C PRO A 278 8.03 -13.12 -17.35
N LEU A 279 8.81 -14.07 -17.92
CA LEU A 279 9.85 -13.76 -18.88
C LEU A 279 9.28 -13.88 -20.29
N THR A 280 9.71 -13.00 -21.18
CA THR A 280 9.40 -13.11 -22.61
C THR A 280 10.18 -14.25 -23.24
N THR A 281 9.75 -14.70 -24.42
CA THR A 281 10.49 -15.71 -25.19
C THR A 281 11.90 -15.26 -25.50
N ALA A 282 12.10 -13.96 -25.81
CA ALA A 282 13.41 -13.38 -26.07
C ALA A 282 14.30 -13.37 -24.81
N GLU A 283 13.75 -13.06 -23.64
CA GLU A 283 14.49 -13.11 -22.38
C GLU A 283 14.91 -14.52 -22.01
N ILE A 284 14.04 -15.51 -22.22
CA ILE A 284 14.37 -16.94 -22.00
C ILE A 284 15.43 -17.38 -22.99
N GLN A 285 15.36 -16.97 -24.23
CA GLN A 285 16.36 -17.28 -25.26
C GLN A 285 17.75 -16.84 -24.81
N VAL A 286 17.91 -15.60 -24.35
CA VAL A 286 19.18 -15.07 -23.84
C VAL A 286 19.61 -15.83 -22.57
N ALA A 287 18.70 -16.00 -21.60
CA ALA A 287 19.00 -16.71 -20.35
C ALA A 287 19.39 -18.19 -20.54
N MET A 288 18.95 -18.80 -21.64
CA MET A 288 19.33 -20.17 -22.02
C MET A 288 20.70 -20.23 -22.71
N ALA A 289 21.03 -19.23 -23.51
CA ALA A 289 22.28 -19.22 -24.29
C ALA A 289 23.49 -18.82 -23.45
N ILE A 290 23.32 -17.87 -22.49
CA ILE A 290 24.45 -17.31 -21.76
C ILE A 290 25.02 -18.27 -20.72
N ASP A 291 26.35 -18.33 -20.64
CA ASP A 291 27.15 -19.04 -19.62
C ASP A 291 28.46 -18.29 -19.36
N LEU A 292 29.34 -18.91 -18.56
CA LEU A 292 30.63 -18.35 -18.15
C LEU A 292 31.66 -18.15 -19.29
N ASP A 293 31.43 -18.77 -20.45
CA ASP A 293 32.36 -18.71 -21.60
C ASP A 293 32.01 -17.58 -22.58
N HIS A 294 30.87 -16.92 -22.40
CA HIS A 294 30.44 -15.81 -23.25
C HIS A 294 31.02 -14.47 -22.79
N HIS A 295 31.61 -13.73 -23.72
CA HIS A 295 32.23 -12.43 -23.45
C HIS A 295 31.59 -11.26 -24.23
N THR A 296 30.82 -11.55 -25.28
CA THR A 296 30.20 -10.55 -26.14
C THR A 296 28.72 -10.86 -26.42
N LEU A 297 27.91 -9.84 -26.70
CA LEU A 297 26.54 -10.02 -27.16
C LEU A 297 26.48 -10.90 -28.42
N ARG A 298 27.42 -10.75 -29.31
CA ARG A 298 27.46 -11.54 -30.54
C ARG A 298 27.64 -13.04 -30.28
N SER A 299 28.47 -13.43 -29.30
CA SER A 299 28.63 -14.85 -28.93
C SER A 299 27.33 -15.43 -28.36
N VAL A 300 26.59 -14.65 -27.60
CA VAL A 300 25.27 -15.06 -27.08
C VAL A 300 24.25 -15.19 -28.21
N GLU A 301 24.25 -14.27 -29.18
CA GLU A 301 23.37 -14.33 -30.35
C GLU A 301 23.63 -15.54 -31.24
N GLU A 302 24.90 -15.88 -31.46
CA GLU A 302 25.31 -17.03 -32.29
C GLU A 302 24.86 -18.39 -31.66
N GLU A 303 24.76 -18.49 -30.34
CA GLU A 303 24.30 -19.70 -29.65
C GLU A 303 22.80 -19.69 -29.32
N SER A 304 22.11 -18.60 -29.58
CA SER A 304 20.69 -18.44 -29.28
C SER A 304 19.80 -19.27 -30.22
N ASP A 305 18.82 -19.99 -29.66
CA ASP A 305 17.81 -20.73 -30.41
C ASP A 305 16.83 -19.77 -31.11
N MET A 306 16.95 -19.67 -32.44
CA MET A 306 16.10 -18.82 -33.27
C MET A 306 14.61 -19.23 -33.29
N ALA A 307 14.28 -20.43 -32.80
CA ALA A 307 12.93 -20.95 -32.74
C ALA A 307 12.47 -21.28 -31.32
N ILE A 308 12.91 -20.51 -30.33
CA ILE A 308 12.73 -20.77 -28.88
C ILE A 308 11.26 -21.03 -28.50
N GLU A 309 10.31 -20.34 -29.11
CA GLU A 309 8.88 -20.56 -28.84
C GLU A 309 8.44 -21.97 -29.27
N ARG A 310 8.89 -22.41 -30.43
CA ARG A 310 8.62 -23.76 -30.93
C ARG A 310 9.30 -24.80 -30.04
N THR A 311 10.53 -24.54 -29.63
CA THR A 311 11.28 -25.42 -28.73
C THR A 311 10.59 -25.56 -27.38
N ILE A 312 10.16 -24.46 -26.75
CA ILE A 312 9.42 -24.49 -25.48
C ILE A 312 8.13 -25.30 -25.63
N ARG A 313 7.37 -25.09 -26.70
CA ARG A 313 6.12 -25.83 -26.96
C ARG A 313 6.37 -27.34 -27.21
N LEU A 314 7.45 -27.66 -27.88
CA LEU A 314 7.82 -29.06 -28.15
C LEU A 314 8.28 -29.77 -26.87
N VAL A 315 9.17 -29.12 -26.11
CA VAL A 315 9.87 -29.72 -24.98
C VAL A 315 8.99 -29.78 -23.73
N LEU A 316 8.32 -28.68 -23.37
CA LEU A 316 7.49 -28.62 -22.17
C LEU A 316 6.01 -28.99 -22.42
N GLY A 317 5.56 -28.94 -23.68
CA GLY A 317 4.21 -29.31 -24.04
C GLY A 317 3.15 -28.59 -23.18
N PRO A 318 2.26 -29.34 -22.48
CA PRO A 318 1.19 -28.74 -21.71
C PRO A 318 1.62 -28.09 -20.39
N LEU A 319 2.90 -28.21 -19.98
CA LEU A 319 3.40 -27.60 -18.73
C LEU A 319 3.63 -26.09 -18.85
N ALA A 320 3.84 -25.57 -20.07
CA ALA A 320 4.08 -24.17 -20.32
C ALA A 320 3.00 -23.56 -21.23
N ARG A 321 2.72 -22.29 -21.03
CA ARG A 321 1.87 -21.46 -21.89
C ARG A 321 2.66 -20.27 -22.38
N ILE A 322 2.46 -19.89 -23.63
CA ILE A 322 3.01 -18.67 -24.19
C ILE A 322 1.81 -17.79 -24.55
N HIS A 323 1.77 -16.61 -23.95
CA HIS A 323 0.72 -15.62 -24.17
C HIS A 323 1.40 -14.24 -24.25
N ASP A 324 1.13 -13.48 -25.29
CA ASP A 324 1.74 -12.16 -25.55
C ASP A 324 3.28 -12.20 -25.39
N PHE A 325 3.90 -13.18 -26.02
CA PHE A 325 5.34 -13.49 -25.95
C PHE A 325 5.87 -13.84 -24.56
N GLN A 326 5.05 -13.84 -23.52
CA GLN A 326 5.43 -14.23 -22.16
C GLN A 326 5.26 -15.74 -21.97
N VAL A 327 6.25 -16.36 -21.33
CA VAL A 327 6.25 -17.79 -21.01
C VAL A 327 5.89 -18.00 -19.54
N LEU A 328 4.86 -18.77 -19.33
CA LEU A 328 4.30 -19.04 -18.01
C LEU A 328 4.19 -20.55 -17.80
N LEU A 329 4.40 -21.04 -16.58
CA LEU A 329 3.91 -22.36 -16.20
C LEU A 329 2.39 -22.38 -16.29
N VAL A 330 1.84 -23.52 -16.72
CA VAL A 330 0.41 -23.70 -16.93
C VAL A 330 -0.45 -23.30 -15.73
N HIS A 331 0.08 -23.50 -14.53
CA HIS A 331 -0.57 -23.14 -13.26
C HIS A 331 0.47 -23.13 -12.12
N GLN A 332 0.19 -22.37 -11.05
CA GLN A 332 1.02 -22.30 -9.84
C GLN A 332 1.29 -23.68 -9.21
N SER A 333 0.32 -24.62 -9.29
CA SER A 333 0.52 -25.98 -8.77
C SER A 333 1.64 -26.75 -9.48
N ALA A 334 2.01 -26.40 -10.72
CA ALA A 334 3.15 -26.99 -11.41
C ALA A 334 4.46 -26.54 -10.77
N LYS A 335 4.59 -25.25 -10.39
CA LYS A 335 5.73 -24.72 -9.63
C LYS A 335 5.84 -25.39 -8.26
N GLU A 336 4.74 -25.43 -7.52
CA GLU A 336 4.66 -26.11 -6.20
C GLU A 336 5.04 -27.59 -6.28
N PHE A 337 4.60 -28.28 -7.33
CA PHE A 337 4.95 -29.67 -7.60
C PHE A 337 6.44 -29.86 -7.84
N LEU A 338 7.08 -29.05 -8.69
CA LEU A 338 8.51 -29.12 -8.99
C LEU A 338 9.37 -28.89 -7.72
N LEU A 339 8.96 -27.96 -6.86
CA LEU A 339 9.61 -27.70 -5.57
C LEU A 339 9.46 -28.88 -4.58
N ARG A 340 8.26 -29.47 -4.51
CA ARG A 340 8.01 -30.67 -3.68
C ARG A 340 8.73 -31.91 -4.21
N LEU A 341 8.85 -32.02 -5.53
CA LEU A 341 9.62 -33.10 -6.17
C LEU A 341 11.09 -33.03 -5.75
N ALA A 342 11.69 -31.85 -5.72
CA ALA A 342 13.07 -31.63 -5.24
C ALA A 342 13.26 -32.05 -3.78
N SER A 343 12.30 -31.73 -2.91
CA SER A 343 12.38 -32.04 -1.46
C SER A 343 11.96 -33.49 -1.12
N GLY A 344 11.49 -34.30 -2.10
CA GLY A 344 11.05 -35.68 -1.88
C GLY A 344 9.72 -35.76 -1.13
N GLN A 345 8.88 -34.73 -1.20
CA GLN A 345 7.58 -34.68 -0.53
C GLN A 345 6.40 -35.12 -1.42
N VAL A 346 6.69 -35.63 -2.61
CA VAL A 346 5.67 -36.18 -3.51
C VAL A 346 5.48 -37.67 -3.21
N ALA A 347 4.32 -38.07 -2.75
CA ALA A 347 4.01 -39.46 -2.39
C ALA A 347 3.63 -40.30 -3.63
N ASP A 348 3.90 -41.62 -3.57
CA ASP A 348 3.42 -42.68 -4.51
C ASP A 348 3.84 -42.56 -5.99
N LEU A 349 5.08 -42.17 -6.29
CA LEU A 349 5.59 -42.07 -7.67
C LEU A 349 6.10 -43.40 -8.28
N GLY A 350 6.19 -44.47 -7.53
CA GLY A 350 6.68 -45.75 -8.01
C GLY A 350 8.16 -45.74 -8.45
N SER A 351 8.54 -46.61 -9.38
CA SER A 351 9.94 -46.81 -9.83
C SER A 351 10.54 -45.61 -10.58
N PHE A 352 9.75 -44.63 -11.02
CA PHE A 352 10.17 -43.44 -11.78
C PHE A 352 10.60 -42.26 -10.90
N GLU A 353 10.37 -42.30 -9.60
CA GLU A 353 10.57 -41.19 -8.67
C GLU A 353 12.00 -40.69 -8.64
N LEU A 354 12.95 -41.60 -8.56
CA LEU A 354 14.37 -41.22 -8.36
C LEU A 354 14.94 -40.50 -9.59
N ASP A 355 14.52 -40.90 -10.79
CA ASP A 355 15.02 -40.35 -12.04
C ASP A 355 14.39 -38.98 -12.32
N LEU A 356 13.08 -38.86 -12.14
CA LEU A 356 12.38 -37.58 -12.31
C LEU A 356 12.83 -36.53 -11.29
N ARG A 357 13.08 -36.93 -10.05
CA ARG A 357 13.60 -36.04 -9.01
C ARG A 357 15.00 -35.51 -9.35
N LYS A 358 15.89 -36.38 -9.86
CA LYS A 358 17.23 -35.97 -10.27
C LYS A 358 17.23 -35.05 -11.49
N LEU A 359 16.32 -35.29 -12.44
CA LEU A 359 16.26 -34.56 -13.71
C LEU A 359 15.53 -33.21 -13.55
N TYR A 360 14.36 -33.21 -12.92
CA TYR A 360 13.44 -32.07 -12.92
C TYR A 360 13.17 -31.49 -11.54
N GLY A 361 13.56 -32.16 -10.45
CA GLY A 361 13.44 -31.63 -9.11
C GLY A 361 14.17 -30.29 -8.99
N THR A 362 13.41 -29.21 -8.89
CA THR A 362 13.93 -27.85 -8.89
C THR A 362 13.86 -27.26 -7.48
N SER A 363 15.01 -27.09 -6.82
CA SER A 363 15.05 -26.30 -5.59
C SER A 363 15.06 -24.80 -5.93
N LEU A 364 14.58 -23.97 -5.02
CA LEU A 364 14.71 -22.52 -5.20
C LEU A 364 16.16 -22.08 -5.39
N ASN A 365 17.09 -22.72 -4.67
CA ASN A 365 18.51 -22.42 -4.83
C ASN A 365 19.03 -22.73 -6.25
N SER A 366 18.64 -23.89 -6.83
CA SER A 366 19.06 -24.23 -8.21
C SER A 366 18.45 -23.28 -9.25
N ALA A 367 17.21 -22.86 -9.03
CA ALA A 367 16.53 -21.90 -9.89
C ALA A 367 17.16 -20.50 -9.80
N HIS A 368 17.46 -20.04 -8.57
CA HIS A 368 18.15 -18.77 -8.37
C HIS A 368 19.60 -18.81 -8.90
N LEU A 369 20.30 -19.94 -8.80
CA LEU A 369 21.64 -20.08 -9.35
C LEU A 369 21.65 -19.91 -10.87
N GLU A 370 20.74 -20.56 -11.56
CA GLU A 370 20.58 -20.45 -13.02
C GLU A 370 20.40 -18.99 -13.46
N LEU A 371 19.45 -18.29 -12.82
CA LEU A 371 19.16 -16.91 -13.18
C LEU A 371 20.21 -15.90 -12.66
N ALA A 372 20.80 -16.13 -11.49
CA ALA A 372 21.90 -15.30 -11.00
C ALA A 372 23.08 -15.33 -11.95
N THR A 373 23.48 -16.56 -12.39
CA THR A 373 24.55 -16.73 -13.36
C THR A 373 24.20 -16.03 -14.67
N ALA A 374 23.02 -16.29 -15.24
CA ALA A 374 22.58 -15.67 -16.49
C ALA A 374 22.57 -14.12 -16.40
N CYS A 375 22.05 -13.55 -15.30
CA CYS A 375 21.99 -12.10 -15.15
C CYS A 375 23.35 -11.47 -14.94
N VAL A 376 24.20 -12.05 -14.08
CA VAL A 376 25.53 -11.47 -13.74
C VAL A 376 26.47 -11.56 -14.94
N GLU A 377 26.54 -12.72 -15.62
CA GLU A 377 27.39 -12.89 -16.81
C GLU A 377 26.90 -11.98 -17.97
N PHE A 378 25.58 -11.84 -18.15
CA PHE A 378 25.05 -10.93 -19.16
C PHE A 378 25.44 -9.48 -18.89
N LEU A 379 25.35 -9.01 -17.63
CA LEU A 379 25.76 -7.66 -17.24
C LEU A 379 27.28 -7.44 -17.34
N GLY A 380 28.07 -8.50 -17.27
CA GLY A 380 29.52 -8.48 -17.37
C GLY A 380 30.07 -8.59 -18.79
N LEU A 381 29.23 -8.63 -19.84
CA LEU A 381 29.69 -8.67 -21.22
C LEU A 381 30.48 -7.40 -21.61
N THR A 382 31.55 -7.58 -22.37
CA THR A 382 32.45 -6.47 -22.78
C THR A 382 31.75 -5.37 -23.58
N ASP A 383 30.64 -5.71 -24.26
CA ASP A 383 29.80 -4.73 -24.93
C ASP A 383 29.19 -3.67 -23.99
N PHE A 384 29.02 -4.01 -22.70
CA PHE A 384 28.54 -3.09 -21.68
C PHE A 384 29.68 -2.39 -20.91
N GLU A 385 30.91 -2.79 -21.08
CA GLU A 385 32.10 -2.13 -20.52
C GLU A 385 32.54 -0.92 -21.35
N GLU A 386 32.27 -0.92 -22.69
CA GLU A 386 32.78 0.07 -23.64
C GLU A 386 31.73 1.05 -24.12
N LYS A 387 30.45 0.84 -23.81
CA LYS A 387 29.33 1.69 -24.28
C LYS A 387 28.33 1.94 -23.19
N LYS A 388 27.93 3.20 -23.06
CA LYS A 388 26.71 3.56 -22.32
C LYS A 388 25.51 3.09 -23.12
N VAL A 389 24.77 2.13 -22.56
CA VAL A 389 23.55 1.56 -23.16
C VAL A 389 22.41 2.58 -23.20
N LEU A 390 22.44 3.61 -22.33
CA LEU A 390 21.41 4.65 -22.17
C LEU A 390 21.78 5.99 -22.83
N ASP A 391 22.56 6.00 -23.94
CA ASP A 391 22.85 7.24 -24.65
C ASP A 391 21.64 7.67 -25.52
N GLU A 392 21.23 8.90 -25.39
CA GLU A 392 20.25 9.86 -25.93
C GLU A 392 19.32 9.48 -27.13
N ASN A 393 19.35 8.27 -27.67
CA ASN A 393 18.56 7.82 -28.83
C ASN A 393 17.71 6.57 -28.59
N VAL A 394 17.49 6.18 -27.35
CA VAL A 394 16.39 5.24 -27.06
C VAL A 394 15.13 6.09 -27.00
N PRO A 395 14.17 5.92 -27.93
CA PRO A 395 12.87 6.59 -27.81
C PRO A 395 12.35 6.26 -26.43
N ALA A 396 11.85 7.27 -25.73
CA ALA A 396 11.19 7.13 -24.45
C ALA A 396 10.00 6.16 -24.58
N PHE A 397 10.26 4.85 -24.49
CA PHE A 397 9.27 3.81 -24.24
C PHE A 397 8.92 3.80 -22.75
N LEU A 398 8.62 5.00 -22.22
CA LEU A 398 7.77 5.18 -21.04
C LEU A 398 6.34 5.44 -21.52
N GLU A 399 5.86 4.66 -22.45
CA GLU A 399 4.43 4.44 -22.58
C GLU A 399 4.07 3.30 -21.63
N LEU A 400 3.36 3.68 -20.56
CA LEU A 400 2.70 2.77 -19.64
C LEU A 400 1.98 1.68 -20.47
N PRO A 401 2.23 0.38 -20.22
CA PRO A 401 1.48 -0.67 -20.91
C PRO A 401 0.03 -0.60 -20.39
N GLY A 402 -0.88 -0.06 -21.21
CA GLY A 402 -2.29 0.00 -20.85
C GLY A 402 -3.18 0.98 -21.63
N LEU A 403 -2.69 1.71 -22.60
CA LEU A 403 -3.54 2.51 -23.50
C LEU A 403 -3.29 2.10 -24.96
N ILE A 404 -3.68 0.88 -25.31
CA ILE A 404 -4.01 0.58 -26.69
C ILE A 404 -5.51 0.71 -26.80
N GLU A 405 -5.97 1.76 -27.49
CA GLU A 405 -7.34 1.85 -27.99
C GLU A 405 -7.61 0.61 -28.85
N GLU A 406 -8.56 -0.23 -28.38
CA GLU A 406 -9.14 -1.29 -29.20
C GLU A 406 -9.91 -0.65 -30.36
N ASN A 407 -9.27 -0.44 -31.49
CA ASN A 407 -9.99 -0.29 -32.80
C ASN A 407 -8.98 -0.17 -33.95
N GLU A 408 -8.39 -1.32 -34.37
CA GLU A 408 -8.16 -1.63 -35.77
C GLU A 408 -7.83 -3.12 -35.94
N PRO A 409 -8.44 -3.86 -36.87
CA PRO A 409 -8.08 -5.25 -37.13
C PRO A 409 -6.76 -5.26 -37.91
N LEU A 410 -5.68 -5.62 -37.28
CA LEU A 410 -4.39 -5.88 -37.91
C LEU A 410 -4.47 -7.18 -38.72
N SER A 411 -4.83 -7.06 -39.97
CA SER A 411 -4.51 -8.04 -41.00
C SER A 411 -3.12 -7.70 -41.56
N GLY A 412 -2.11 -8.30 -41.03
CA GLY A 412 -0.75 -8.23 -41.52
C GLY A 412 0.01 -9.43 -41.04
N ASP A 413 0.64 -10.16 -41.96
CA ASP A 413 1.58 -11.23 -41.68
C ASP A 413 2.65 -10.71 -40.71
N PHE A 414 2.62 -11.18 -39.45
CA PHE A 414 3.68 -10.90 -38.49
C PHE A 414 4.93 -11.66 -38.94
N GLU A 415 5.89 -10.96 -39.52
CA GLU A 415 7.25 -11.45 -39.64
C GLU A 415 7.79 -11.70 -38.23
N GLU A 416 8.28 -12.92 -37.96
CA GLU A 416 9.01 -13.24 -36.73
C GLU A 416 10.14 -12.21 -36.53
N PRO A 417 10.35 -11.67 -35.33
CA PRO A 417 11.45 -10.75 -35.07
C PRO A 417 12.78 -11.48 -35.36
N THR A 418 13.41 -11.15 -36.47
CA THR A 418 14.65 -11.78 -36.94
C THR A 418 15.91 -11.35 -36.20
N LYS A 419 15.77 -10.60 -35.08
CA LYS A 419 16.88 -10.22 -34.18
C LYS A 419 16.52 -10.52 -32.74
N VAL A 420 17.44 -11.14 -32.01
CA VAL A 420 17.35 -11.34 -30.57
C VAL A 420 17.25 -9.98 -29.89
N ASN A 421 16.18 -9.72 -29.17
CA ASN A 421 16.02 -8.44 -28.48
C ASN A 421 16.73 -8.53 -27.10
N THR A 422 18.04 -8.37 -27.12
CA THR A 422 18.91 -8.43 -25.93
C THR A 422 18.60 -7.32 -24.92
N VAL A 423 18.02 -6.21 -25.34
CA VAL A 423 17.68 -5.08 -24.48
C VAL A 423 16.66 -5.46 -23.39
N GLN A 424 15.70 -6.32 -23.69
CA GLN A 424 14.70 -6.76 -22.71
C GLN A 424 15.33 -7.56 -21.55
N PHE A 425 16.31 -8.45 -21.85
CA PHE A 425 16.99 -9.20 -20.80
C PHE A 425 17.92 -8.32 -19.95
N PHE A 426 18.43 -7.22 -20.52
CA PHE A 426 19.20 -6.23 -19.76
C PHE A 426 18.35 -5.60 -18.63
N GLU A 427 17.12 -5.21 -18.92
CA GLU A 427 16.20 -4.67 -17.91
C GLU A 427 15.94 -5.66 -16.77
N TYR A 428 15.65 -6.93 -17.13
CA TYR A 428 15.46 -7.99 -16.15
C TYR A 428 16.70 -8.21 -15.30
N SER A 429 17.86 -8.35 -15.96
CA SER A 429 19.15 -8.61 -15.30
C SER A 429 19.51 -7.47 -14.36
N ALA A 430 19.46 -6.21 -14.80
CA ALA A 430 19.76 -5.05 -13.99
C ALA A 430 18.86 -4.94 -12.73
N SER A 431 17.58 -5.30 -12.88
CA SER A 431 16.60 -5.19 -11.79
C SER A 431 16.68 -6.35 -10.79
N HIS A 432 17.12 -7.54 -11.19
CA HIS A 432 16.87 -8.77 -10.42
C HIS A 432 18.11 -9.58 -10.08
N TRP A 433 19.29 -9.32 -10.66
CA TRP A 433 20.52 -10.10 -10.40
C TRP A 433 20.84 -10.23 -8.90
N ALA A 434 20.76 -9.13 -8.16
CA ALA A 434 21.05 -9.09 -6.74
C ALA A 434 20.03 -9.90 -5.92
N THR A 435 18.75 -9.88 -6.32
CA THR A 435 17.71 -10.69 -5.67
C THR A 435 17.93 -12.18 -5.88
N HIS A 436 18.34 -12.58 -7.09
CA HIS A 436 18.71 -13.98 -7.35
C HIS A 436 19.95 -14.39 -6.58
N LEU A 437 20.98 -13.54 -6.55
CA LEU A 437 22.21 -13.81 -5.78
C LEU A 437 21.92 -13.94 -4.27
N ARG A 438 21.06 -13.07 -3.73
CA ARG A 438 20.62 -13.14 -2.33
C ARG A 438 19.87 -14.44 -2.03
N GLY A 439 19.05 -14.92 -2.98
CA GLY A 439 18.32 -16.20 -2.87
C GLY A 439 19.21 -17.42 -2.66
N LEU A 440 20.48 -17.35 -3.04
CA LEU A 440 21.46 -18.42 -2.83
C LEU A 440 22.06 -18.46 -1.41
N GLY A 441 21.96 -17.37 -0.67
CA GLY A 441 22.49 -17.27 0.69
C GLY A 441 23.97 -17.58 0.78
N ALA A 442 24.33 -18.65 1.54
CA ALA A 442 25.71 -19.09 1.71
C ALA A 442 26.23 -19.93 0.52
N SER A 443 25.38 -20.36 -0.41
CA SER A 443 25.71 -21.35 -1.45
C SER A 443 26.17 -20.70 -2.77
N VAL A 444 26.58 -19.43 -2.76
CA VAL A 444 27.03 -18.70 -3.95
C VAL A 444 28.39 -19.28 -4.39
N PRO A 445 28.53 -19.76 -5.66
CA PRO A 445 29.80 -20.26 -6.19
C PRO A 445 30.85 -19.13 -6.31
N GLN A 446 32.15 -19.52 -6.16
CA GLN A 446 33.25 -18.55 -6.22
C GLN A 446 33.32 -17.79 -7.56
N PRO A 447 33.23 -18.42 -8.73
CA PRO A 447 33.24 -17.68 -10.00
C PRO A 447 32.13 -16.61 -10.07
N LEU A 448 30.90 -16.92 -9.62
CA LEU A 448 29.80 -15.99 -9.62
C LEU A 448 30.01 -14.81 -8.64
N LEU A 449 30.73 -15.00 -7.53
CA LEU A 449 31.14 -13.89 -6.65
C LEU A 449 32.14 -12.96 -7.36
N GLU A 450 33.11 -13.53 -8.08
CA GLU A 450 34.13 -12.76 -8.83
C GLU A 450 33.47 -11.94 -9.95
N SER A 451 32.57 -12.54 -10.73
CA SER A 451 31.77 -11.81 -11.74
C SER A 451 30.87 -10.73 -11.10
N SER A 452 30.28 -11.01 -9.92
CA SER A 452 29.48 -10.01 -9.19
C SER A 452 30.30 -8.82 -8.69
N ILE A 453 31.56 -9.06 -8.28
CA ILE A 453 32.52 -8.00 -7.93
C ILE A 453 32.86 -7.20 -9.19
N HIS A 454 33.13 -7.88 -10.29
CA HIS A 454 33.47 -7.25 -11.58
C HIS A 454 32.39 -6.25 -12.04
N ILE A 455 31.13 -6.66 -12.08
CA ILE A 455 30.02 -5.76 -12.49
C ILE A 455 29.75 -4.62 -11.50
N SER A 456 30.36 -4.67 -10.30
CA SER A 456 30.18 -3.68 -9.24
C SER A 456 31.39 -2.75 -9.08
N ARG A 457 32.42 -2.83 -9.95
CA ARG A 457 33.63 -2.03 -9.83
C ARG A 457 33.38 -0.54 -10.11
N PRO A 458 33.88 0.36 -9.26
CA PRO A 458 33.69 1.80 -9.44
C PRO A 458 34.33 2.30 -10.76
N GLY A 459 33.63 3.18 -11.46
CA GLY A 459 34.14 3.85 -12.66
C GLY A 459 34.06 3.02 -13.93
N THR A 460 33.40 1.86 -13.92
CA THR A 460 33.10 1.06 -15.10
C THR A 460 31.76 1.47 -15.71
N ASP A 461 31.64 1.42 -17.03
CA ASP A 461 30.35 1.65 -17.71
C ASP A 461 29.37 0.52 -17.37
N CYS A 462 29.84 -0.68 -17.09
CA CYS A 462 29.04 -1.80 -16.62
C CYS A 462 28.24 -1.42 -15.35
N LEU A 463 28.90 -0.94 -14.28
CA LEU A 463 28.25 -0.47 -13.06
C LEU A 463 27.29 0.67 -13.34
N SER A 464 27.70 1.64 -14.19
CA SER A 464 26.87 2.78 -14.54
C SER A 464 25.57 2.34 -15.25
N ASN A 465 25.71 1.47 -16.25
CA ASN A 465 24.60 0.98 -17.08
C ASN A 465 23.52 0.26 -16.25
N TRP A 466 23.91 -0.80 -15.48
CA TRP A 466 22.91 -1.55 -14.75
C TRP A 466 22.34 -0.76 -13.56
N SER A 467 23.15 0.09 -12.90
CA SER A 467 22.68 0.86 -11.75
C SER A 467 21.70 1.97 -12.17
N GLU A 468 21.87 2.57 -13.34
CA GLU A 468 20.94 3.53 -13.90
C GLU A 468 19.63 2.86 -14.35
N GLN A 469 19.72 1.71 -15.01
CA GLN A 469 18.55 0.91 -15.36
C GLN A 469 17.78 0.47 -14.10
N TYR A 470 18.48 0.04 -13.04
CA TYR A 470 17.87 -0.29 -11.76
C TYR A 470 17.09 0.90 -11.17
N ARG A 471 17.67 2.12 -11.21
CA ARG A 471 16.98 3.34 -10.73
C ARG A 471 15.72 3.66 -11.51
N LEU A 472 15.72 3.40 -12.83
CA LEU A 472 14.56 3.62 -13.69
C LEU A 472 13.46 2.58 -13.46
N SER A 473 13.84 1.34 -13.23
CA SER A 473 12.91 0.21 -13.09
C SER A 473 12.41 0.01 -11.66
N SER A 474 13.18 0.46 -10.64
CA SER A 474 12.80 0.25 -9.25
C SER A 474 11.73 1.25 -8.82
N MET A 475 10.61 0.72 -8.30
CA MET A 475 9.62 1.51 -7.55
C MET A 475 9.99 1.61 -6.05
N ASP A 476 11.19 1.20 -5.67
CA ASP A 476 11.63 1.20 -4.29
C ASP A 476 11.86 2.63 -3.80
N TRP A 477 11.34 2.93 -2.63
CA TRP A 477 11.46 4.21 -1.95
C TRP A 477 12.89 4.54 -1.49
N VAL A 478 13.78 3.57 -1.55
CA VAL A 478 15.18 3.72 -1.19
C VAL A 478 16.00 3.81 -2.47
N ILE A 479 16.44 5.03 -2.77
CA ILE A 479 17.24 5.31 -3.95
C ILE A 479 18.61 4.65 -3.81
N LEU A 480 19.03 3.92 -4.85
CA LEU A 480 20.36 3.31 -4.93
C LEU A 480 21.46 4.39 -4.71
N PRO A 481 22.47 4.13 -3.85
CA PRO A 481 23.56 5.07 -3.57
C PRO A 481 24.22 5.59 -4.86
N LYS A 482 24.76 6.81 -4.80
CA LYS A 482 25.53 7.39 -5.92
C LYS A 482 26.97 6.87 -5.94
N ASP A 483 27.58 6.74 -4.75
CA ASP A 483 28.95 6.28 -4.58
C ASP A 483 28.93 4.74 -4.41
N LEU A 484 28.80 4.03 -5.52
CA LEU A 484 28.76 2.58 -5.54
C LEU A 484 30.17 1.99 -5.61
N ASP A 485 30.38 0.96 -4.80
CA ASP A 485 31.48 0.01 -4.90
C ASP A 485 30.95 -1.40 -4.53
N PRO A 486 31.74 -2.47 -4.71
CA PRO A 486 31.27 -3.83 -4.44
C PRO A 486 30.74 -4.04 -3.02
N LEU A 487 31.31 -3.35 -2.01
CA LEU A 487 30.88 -3.47 -0.62
C LEU A 487 29.55 -2.74 -0.37
N ILE A 488 29.40 -1.54 -0.94
CA ILE A 488 28.15 -0.75 -0.83
C ILE A 488 27.03 -1.47 -1.56
N VAL A 489 27.28 -2.00 -2.76
CA VAL A 489 26.33 -2.81 -3.54
C VAL A 489 25.92 -4.05 -2.73
N ALA A 490 26.88 -4.81 -2.21
CA ALA A 490 26.62 -5.98 -1.40
C ALA A 490 25.78 -5.65 -0.16
N THR A 491 26.07 -4.52 0.48
CA THR A 491 25.36 -4.08 1.69
C THR A 491 23.96 -3.58 1.37
N PHE A 492 23.78 -2.79 0.32
CA PHE A 492 22.49 -2.28 -0.09
C PHE A 492 21.49 -3.41 -0.41
N PHE A 493 21.94 -4.42 -1.15
CA PHE A 493 21.11 -5.57 -1.53
C PHE A 493 21.09 -6.71 -0.49
N GLY A 494 21.85 -6.64 0.59
CA GLY A 494 21.90 -7.69 1.61
C GLY A 494 22.63 -8.97 1.16
N LEU A 495 23.68 -8.84 0.38
CA LEU A 495 24.48 -9.92 -0.19
C LEU A 495 25.64 -10.29 0.76
N PHE A 496 25.33 -11.00 1.85
CA PHE A 496 26.31 -11.32 2.90
C PHE A 496 27.59 -12.00 2.38
N ARG A 497 27.46 -13.00 1.49
CA ARG A 497 28.62 -13.71 0.92
C ARG A 497 29.50 -12.79 0.10
N LEU A 498 28.90 -11.91 -0.70
CA LEU A 498 29.64 -10.93 -1.49
C LEU A 498 30.34 -9.90 -0.58
N ALA A 499 29.64 -9.37 0.44
CA ALA A 499 30.25 -8.46 1.40
C ALA A 499 31.45 -9.06 2.12
N LYS A 500 31.34 -10.34 2.53
CA LYS A 500 32.40 -11.09 3.16
C LYS A 500 33.61 -11.27 2.22
N GLU A 501 33.35 -11.70 0.99
CA GLU A 501 34.40 -11.90 -0.03
C GLU A 501 35.17 -10.60 -0.30
N VAL A 502 34.46 -9.49 -0.49
CA VAL A 502 35.09 -8.18 -0.72
C VAL A 502 35.97 -7.74 0.46
N LEU A 503 35.51 -7.95 1.69
CA LEU A 503 36.28 -7.55 2.88
C LEU A 503 37.54 -8.43 3.12
N GLU A 504 37.46 -9.72 2.82
CA GLU A 504 38.54 -10.68 3.12
C GLU A 504 39.54 -10.80 1.96
N MET A 505 39.07 -10.83 0.71
CA MET A 505 39.90 -11.16 -0.47
C MET A 505 40.22 -9.94 -1.34
N HIS A 506 39.40 -8.88 -1.32
CA HIS A 506 39.56 -7.73 -2.20
C HIS A 506 39.64 -6.38 -1.44
N PRO A 507 40.40 -6.25 -0.33
CA PRO A 507 40.44 -5.00 0.44
C PRO A 507 41.03 -3.82 -0.36
N SER A 508 41.81 -4.11 -1.41
CA SER A 508 42.40 -3.09 -2.29
C SER A 508 41.42 -2.40 -3.22
N GLU A 509 40.24 -2.99 -3.43
CA GLU A 509 39.16 -2.42 -4.26
C GLU A 509 38.27 -1.45 -3.45
N LEU A 510 38.49 -1.34 -2.14
CA LEU A 510 37.74 -0.50 -1.23
C LEU A 510 38.34 0.90 -1.12
N GLN A 511 37.50 1.91 -1.18
CA GLN A 511 37.83 3.28 -0.82
C GLN A 511 37.81 3.46 0.71
N ASP A 512 38.53 4.45 1.25
CA ASP A 512 38.55 4.74 2.69
C ASP A 512 37.15 4.98 3.29
N LYS A 513 36.20 5.44 2.45
CA LYS A 513 34.81 5.72 2.85
C LYS A 513 33.86 4.53 2.75
N SER A 514 34.28 3.45 2.08
CA SER A 514 33.40 2.30 1.77
C SER A 514 32.82 1.64 3.01
N LYS A 515 33.68 1.27 3.98
CA LYS A 515 33.22 0.61 5.22
C LYS A 515 32.28 1.46 6.05
N PRO A 516 32.57 2.75 6.33
CA PRO A 516 31.63 3.61 7.06
C PRO A 516 30.28 3.81 6.35
N LEU A 517 30.28 3.96 5.01
CA LEU A 517 29.06 4.07 4.23
C LEU A 517 28.27 2.76 4.23
N ALA A 518 28.96 1.63 4.05
CA ALA A 518 28.35 0.30 4.09
C ALA A 518 27.65 0.03 5.43
N LEU A 519 28.27 0.40 6.57
CA LEU A 519 27.62 0.25 7.88
C LEU A 519 26.31 1.06 7.96
N SER A 520 26.32 2.28 7.46
CA SER A 520 25.12 3.13 7.47
C SER A 520 24.00 2.53 6.60
N TRP A 521 24.36 1.98 5.44
CA TRP A 521 23.41 1.29 4.56
C TRP A 521 22.92 -0.03 5.17
N ALA A 522 23.81 -0.83 5.80
CA ALA A 522 23.41 -2.04 6.51
C ALA A 522 22.37 -1.74 7.59
N CYS A 523 22.58 -0.66 8.35
CA CYS A 523 21.67 -0.21 9.40
C CYS A 523 20.34 0.30 8.84
N ARG A 524 20.36 0.96 7.70
CA ARG A 524 19.16 1.47 7.02
C ARG A 524 18.31 0.36 6.43
N MET A 525 18.97 -0.61 5.77
CA MET A 525 18.32 -1.74 5.08
C MET A 525 17.97 -2.91 6.02
N GLY A 526 18.48 -2.89 7.26
CA GLY A 526 18.16 -3.91 8.25
C GLY A 526 19.01 -5.20 8.15
N HIS A 527 20.18 -5.17 7.50
CA HIS A 527 21.06 -6.32 7.33
C HIS A 527 21.99 -6.52 8.53
N ALA A 528 21.48 -7.19 9.57
CA ALA A 528 22.18 -7.34 10.85
C ALA A 528 23.47 -8.17 10.75
N ASP A 529 23.48 -9.18 9.90
CA ASP A 529 24.63 -10.03 9.62
C ASP A 529 25.78 -9.25 8.97
N ILE A 530 25.48 -8.40 8.00
CA ILE A 530 26.47 -7.53 7.34
C ILE A 530 26.93 -6.42 8.30
N ALA A 531 26.01 -5.82 9.06
CA ALA A 531 26.37 -4.81 10.06
C ALA A 531 27.38 -5.38 11.09
N LYS A 532 27.12 -6.61 11.59
CA LYS A 532 28.04 -7.32 12.47
C LYS A 532 29.38 -7.60 11.79
N LEU A 533 29.37 -8.10 10.57
CA LEU A 533 30.59 -8.38 9.81
C LEU A 533 31.46 -7.12 9.66
N LEU A 534 30.85 -5.97 9.37
CA LEU A 534 31.54 -4.69 9.22
C LEU A 534 32.16 -4.22 10.55
N LEU A 535 31.46 -4.35 11.67
CA LEU A 535 31.99 -4.03 13.00
C LEU A 535 33.12 -4.94 13.39
N ASP A 536 33.03 -6.26 13.16
CA ASP A 536 34.10 -7.26 13.40
C ASP A 536 35.35 -6.93 12.57
N HIS A 537 35.21 -6.27 11.40
CA HIS A 537 36.31 -5.75 10.58
C HIS A 537 36.77 -4.33 10.95
N GLY A 538 36.43 -3.85 12.14
CA GLY A 538 36.91 -2.58 12.70
C GLY A 538 36.28 -1.33 12.11
N THR A 539 35.07 -1.42 11.50
CA THR A 539 34.35 -0.23 11.04
C THR A 539 33.90 0.59 12.25
N PRO A 540 34.13 1.91 12.28
CA PRO A 540 33.67 2.76 13.38
C PRO A 540 32.14 2.69 13.55
N VAL A 541 31.63 2.56 14.78
CA VAL A 541 30.20 2.48 15.11
C VAL A 541 29.39 3.68 14.58
N MET A 542 30.02 4.84 14.51
CA MET A 542 29.40 6.04 13.90
C MET A 542 29.17 5.89 12.40
N GLY A 543 29.92 5.02 11.71
CA GLY A 543 29.80 4.89 10.27
C GLY A 543 29.97 6.23 9.55
N ALA A 544 29.09 6.47 8.57
CA ALA A 544 29.02 7.74 7.84
C ALA A 544 27.59 8.30 7.88
N LEU A 545 27.47 9.60 7.70
CA LEU A 545 26.17 10.26 7.57
C LEU A 545 25.59 9.98 6.18
N VAL A 546 24.52 9.18 6.11
CA VAL A 546 23.81 8.85 4.87
C VAL A 546 22.43 9.48 4.89
N GLU A 547 22.10 10.29 3.87
CA GLU A 547 20.81 11.00 3.76
C GLU A 547 20.38 11.70 5.06
N GLY A 548 21.36 12.28 5.74
CA GLY A 548 21.12 13.06 6.96
C GLY A 548 20.90 12.24 8.23
N GLY A 549 21.09 10.90 8.20
CA GLY A 549 20.97 10.02 9.36
C GLY A 549 22.24 9.22 9.64
N TRP A 550 22.49 8.94 10.91
CA TRP A 550 23.57 8.08 11.39
C TRP A 550 23.13 6.61 11.42
N PRO A 551 24.05 5.63 11.45
CA PRO A 551 23.70 4.20 11.53
C PRO A 551 22.64 3.87 12.57
N ILE A 552 22.82 4.33 13.81
CA ILE A 552 21.88 4.10 14.90
C ILE A 552 20.52 4.77 14.65
N SER A 553 20.51 5.94 14.01
CA SER A 553 19.28 6.66 13.65
C SER A 553 18.45 5.84 12.65
N TRP A 554 19.11 5.32 11.62
CA TRP A 554 18.47 4.47 10.61
C TRP A 554 17.97 3.15 11.18
N ALA A 555 18.80 2.49 12.01
CA ALA A 555 18.40 1.26 12.68
C ALA A 555 17.17 1.46 13.60
N CYS A 556 17.10 2.60 14.30
CA CYS A 556 15.93 2.95 15.12
C CYS A 556 14.69 3.28 14.29
N ALA A 557 14.84 4.04 13.20
CA ALA A 557 13.75 4.40 12.30
C ALA A 557 13.16 3.17 11.58
N GLY A 558 14.03 2.25 11.15
CA GLY A 558 13.65 0.99 10.50
C GLY A 558 13.13 -0.10 11.46
N GLY A 559 13.29 0.10 12.77
CA GLY A 559 12.86 -0.89 13.76
C GLY A 559 13.76 -2.13 13.87
N HIS A 560 15.02 -2.02 13.49
CA HIS A 560 15.98 -3.12 13.41
C HIS A 560 16.64 -3.42 14.78
N LEU A 561 15.90 -4.10 15.66
CA LEU A 561 16.28 -4.32 17.06
C LEU A 561 17.66 -4.94 17.23
N GLU A 562 18.01 -5.96 16.44
CA GLU A 562 19.31 -6.66 16.56
C GLU A 562 20.47 -5.73 16.18
N ILE A 563 20.30 -4.89 15.16
CA ILE A 563 21.32 -3.89 14.79
C ILE A 563 21.48 -2.85 15.89
N VAL A 564 20.35 -2.37 16.46
CA VAL A 564 20.41 -1.40 17.57
C VAL A 564 21.15 -1.99 18.76
N LYS A 565 20.95 -3.26 19.11
CA LYS A 565 21.72 -3.93 20.17
C LYS A 565 23.21 -3.95 19.85
N LEU A 566 23.59 -4.40 18.66
CA LEU A 566 24.99 -4.43 18.23
C LEU A 566 25.67 -3.06 18.30
N LEU A 567 24.99 -2.02 17.83
CA LEU A 567 25.54 -0.66 17.89
C LEU A 567 25.63 -0.11 19.31
N LEU A 568 24.67 -0.44 20.19
CA LEU A 568 24.65 0.05 21.57
C LEU A 568 25.70 -0.62 22.45
N ASP A 569 26.10 -1.85 22.16
CA ASP A 569 27.14 -2.56 22.91
C ASP A 569 28.52 -1.87 22.77
N GLU A 570 28.77 -1.22 21.62
CA GLU A 570 30.05 -0.56 21.33
C GLU A 570 29.93 1.00 21.38
N ALA A 571 28.73 1.56 21.42
CA ALA A 571 28.53 3.01 21.35
C ALA A 571 28.82 3.74 22.67
N SER A 572 29.54 4.86 22.60
CA SER A 572 29.69 5.81 23.71
C SER A 572 28.42 6.65 23.92
N SER A 573 28.33 7.30 25.09
CA SER A 573 27.19 8.19 25.44
C SER A 573 26.94 9.32 24.46
N SER A 574 27.99 9.85 23.81
CA SER A 574 27.82 10.89 22.76
C SER A 574 27.21 10.32 21.47
N GLN A 575 27.53 9.06 21.16
CA GLN A 575 27.06 8.38 19.95
C GLN A 575 25.60 7.94 20.02
N VAL A 576 25.07 7.63 21.22
CA VAL A 576 23.65 7.28 21.39
C VAL A 576 22.71 8.47 21.36
N ASN A 577 23.26 9.70 21.53
CA ASN A 577 22.50 10.95 21.53
C ASN A 577 22.71 11.82 20.28
N VAL A 578 23.17 11.21 19.18
CA VAL A 578 23.30 11.90 17.88
C VAL A 578 21.94 12.38 17.39
N HIS A 579 21.94 13.24 16.40
CA HIS A 579 20.72 13.71 15.77
C HIS A 579 20.84 13.63 14.23
N ASP A 580 19.72 13.40 13.61
CA ASP A 580 19.61 13.42 12.15
C ASP A 580 19.52 14.85 11.61
N ALA A 581 19.38 15.00 10.29
CA ALA A 581 19.22 16.29 9.63
C ALA A 581 17.99 17.10 10.10
N ALA A 582 16.97 16.44 10.65
CA ALA A 582 15.80 17.10 11.25
C ALA A 582 15.98 17.41 12.75
N GLY A 583 17.13 17.06 13.34
CA GLY A 583 17.39 17.20 14.77
C GLY A 583 16.83 16.08 15.63
N ARG A 584 16.24 15.02 15.04
CA ARG A 584 15.62 13.92 15.77
C ARG A 584 16.68 13.00 16.36
N SER A 585 16.51 12.61 17.62
CA SER A 585 17.37 11.63 18.29
C SER A 585 17.01 10.20 17.89
N PRO A 586 17.90 9.21 18.08
CA PRO A 586 17.56 7.80 17.89
C PRO A 586 16.30 7.37 18.68
N LEU A 587 16.12 7.90 19.89
CA LEU A 587 14.91 7.67 20.69
C LEU A 587 13.67 8.27 20.02
N SER A 588 13.73 9.50 19.49
CA SER A 588 12.63 10.13 18.76
C SER A 588 12.22 9.28 17.54
N LEU A 589 13.20 8.73 16.82
CA LEU A 589 12.97 7.88 15.66
C LEU A 589 12.37 6.52 16.02
N ALA A 590 12.86 5.88 17.09
CA ALA A 590 12.30 4.62 17.60
C ALA A 590 10.85 4.79 18.08
N VAL A 591 10.56 5.91 18.72
CA VAL A 591 9.22 6.28 19.17
C VAL A 591 8.30 6.55 17.96
N GLY A 592 8.75 7.36 17.01
CA GLY A 592 7.97 7.70 15.81
C GLY A 592 7.69 6.50 14.89
N SER A 593 8.52 5.44 14.96
CA SER A 593 8.26 4.14 14.30
C SER A 593 7.44 3.17 15.16
N SER A 594 6.93 3.61 16.31
CA SER A 594 6.11 2.80 17.23
C SER A 594 6.80 1.50 17.72
N ASN A 595 8.15 1.50 17.76
CA ASN A 595 8.92 0.33 18.15
C ASN A 595 9.15 0.26 19.68
N LEU A 596 8.24 -0.42 20.38
CA LEU A 596 8.30 -0.55 21.84
C LEU A 596 9.57 -1.23 22.34
N ALA A 597 10.10 -2.24 21.61
CA ALA A 597 11.27 -2.98 22.03
C ALA A 597 12.53 -2.10 22.02
N ILE A 598 12.75 -1.37 20.93
CA ILE A 598 13.87 -0.43 20.80
C ILE A 598 13.72 0.75 21.77
N THR A 599 12.50 1.30 21.90
CA THR A 599 12.23 2.37 22.86
C THR A 599 12.60 1.96 24.29
N LYS A 600 12.17 0.77 24.75
CA LYS A 600 12.53 0.25 26.07
C LYS A 600 14.03 0.03 26.22
N LEU A 601 14.69 -0.48 25.19
CA LEU A 601 16.13 -0.70 25.20
C LEU A 601 16.90 0.63 25.37
N LEU A 602 16.51 1.67 24.63
CA LEU A 602 17.11 3.00 24.73
C LEU A 602 16.84 3.67 26.08
N ILE A 603 15.60 3.61 26.57
CA ILE A 603 15.24 4.20 27.89
C ILE A 603 15.97 3.51 29.04
N ALA A 604 16.25 2.19 28.95
CA ALA A 604 16.98 1.46 29.98
C ALA A 604 18.41 1.98 30.18
N ARG A 605 19.01 2.62 29.17
CA ARG A 605 20.33 3.25 29.29
C ARG A 605 20.24 4.60 30.00
N LYS A 606 21.08 4.82 30.99
CA LYS A 606 21.11 6.06 31.78
C LYS A 606 21.68 7.25 31.00
N ASP A 607 22.51 7.00 30.00
CA ASP A 607 23.22 7.98 29.18
C ASP A 607 22.40 8.47 27.97
N VAL A 608 21.22 7.91 27.73
CA VAL A 608 20.29 8.42 26.73
C VAL A 608 19.54 9.63 27.24
N ASP A 609 19.58 10.73 26.47
CA ASP A 609 18.78 11.93 26.74
C ASP A 609 17.35 11.73 26.26
N VAL A 610 16.47 11.38 27.20
CA VAL A 610 15.04 11.07 26.94
C VAL A 610 14.21 12.32 26.58
N ASN A 611 14.79 13.52 26.75
CA ASN A 611 14.11 14.81 26.49
C ASN A 611 14.73 15.60 25.32
N LYS A 612 15.64 14.98 24.55
CA LYS A 612 16.31 15.62 23.43
C LYS A 612 15.31 16.11 22.38
N THR A 613 15.28 17.40 22.14
CA THR A 613 14.36 18.00 21.15
C THR A 613 14.93 18.01 19.74
N ASP A 614 14.05 17.89 18.77
CA ASP A 614 14.34 18.11 17.36
C ASP A 614 14.32 19.60 16.98
N ARG A 615 14.45 19.91 15.69
CA ARG A 615 14.41 21.30 15.18
C ARG A 615 13.09 22.00 15.39
N THR A 616 12.00 21.26 15.62
CA THR A 616 10.68 21.81 15.93
C THR A 616 10.47 22.01 17.43
N GLY A 617 11.48 21.68 18.25
CA GLY A 617 11.38 21.69 19.71
C GLY A 617 10.66 20.50 20.29
N SER A 618 10.23 19.54 19.45
CA SER A 618 9.50 18.37 19.87
C SER A 618 10.41 17.33 20.53
N SER A 619 10.11 16.94 21.76
CA SER A 619 10.80 15.83 22.44
C SER A 619 10.32 14.47 21.91
N PRO A 620 11.01 13.35 22.25
CA PRO A 620 10.54 12.01 21.87
C PRO A 620 9.09 11.74 22.26
N LEU A 621 8.61 12.34 23.34
CA LEU A 621 7.24 12.18 23.81
C LEU A 621 6.19 12.68 22.80
N PHE A 622 6.47 13.75 22.07
CA PHE A 622 5.56 14.26 21.01
C PHE A 622 5.37 13.28 19.88
N TRP A 623 6.41 12.52 19.56
CA TRP A 623 6.38 11.51 18.46
C TRP A 623 5.55 10.27 18.79
N THR A 624 5.06 10.13 20.06
CA THR A 624 4.07 9.09 20.42
C THR A 624 2.66 9.44 19.96
N ILE A 625 2.41 10.70 19.61
CA ILE A 625 1.09 11.17 19.17
C ILE A 625 1.08 11.12 17.65
N GLY A 626 0.80 9.95 17.10
CA GLY A 626 0.55 9.78 15.67
C GLY A 626 -0.84 10.29 15.29
N THR A 627 -1.03 10.55 14.00
CA THR A 627 -2.35 10.92 13.44
C THR A 627 -3.39 9.80 13.55
N LYS A 628 -2.98 8.60 13.98
CA LYS A 628 -3.84 7.43 14.19
C LYS A 628 -3.40 6.74 15.48
N SER A 629 -4.31 6.65 16.45
CA SER A 629 -4.09 5.94 17.71
C SER A 629 -4.01 4.43 17.47
N ASP A 630 -2.81 3.92 17.19
CA ASP A 630 -2.53 2.48 17.24
C ASP A 630 -2.24 2.08 18.71
N GLN A 631 -2.65 0.87 19.11
CA GLN A 631 -2.34 0.32 20.43
C GLN A 631 -0.83 0.31 20.74
N ARG A 632 0.02 0.21 19.71
CA ARG A 632 1.48 0.26 19.87
C ARG A 632 1.96 1.63 20.32
N ASP A 633 1.43 2.71 19.74
CA ASP A 633 1.75 4.09 20.11
C ASP A 633 1.40 4.34 21.57
N LEU A 634 0.26 3.83 22.02
CA LEU A 634 -0.16 3.92 23.43
C LEU A 634 0.77 3.15 24.39
N MET A 635 1.30 1.99 23.96
CA MET A 635 2.27 1.25 24.78
C MET A 635 3.61 1.98 24.87
N VAL A 636 4.05 2.62 23.78
CA VAL A 636 5.26 3.45 23.74
C VAL A 636 5.07 4.70 24.61
N LEU A 637 3.93 5.40 24.47
CA LEU A 637 3.56 6.55 25.30
C LEU A 637 3.58 6.16 26.79
N LYS A 638 2.92 5.05 27.15
CA LYS A 638 2.91 4.55 28.53
C LYS A 638 4.30 4.25 29.07
N SER A 639 5.18 3.68 28.25
CA SER A 639 6.57 3.40 28.63
C SER A 639 7.35 4.69 28.90
N LEU A 640 7.22 5.72 28.04
CA LEU A 640 7.87 7.02 28.25
C LEU A 640 7.34 7.77 29.46
N VAL A 641 6.02 7.86 29.62
CA VAL A 641 5.39 8.56 30.74
C VAL A 641 5.73 7.91 32.09
N SER A 642 6.03 6.61 32.09
CA SER A 642 6.45 5.88 33.30
C SER A 642 7.90 6.16 33.71
N ASP A 643 8.74 6.69 32.83
CA ASP A 643 10.13 7.04 33.15
C ASP A 643 10.17 8.43 33.85
N PRO A 644 10.72 8.51 35.08
CA PRO A 644 10.76 9.78 35.83
C PRO A 644 11.65 10.85 35.21
N ARG A 645 12.57 10.49 34.32
CA ARG A 645 13.44 11.46 33.62
C ARG A 645 12.70 12.25 32.52
N VAL A 646 11.58 11.69 32.00
CA VAL A 646 10.82 12.31 30.92
C VAL A 646 10.07 13.54 31.44
N LYS A 647 10.30 14.68 30.81
CA LYS A 647 9.63 15.94 31.11
C LYS A 647 8.33 16.04 30.32
N ILE A 648 7.20 15.71 30.94
CA ILE A 648 5.89 15.70 30.27
C ILE A 648 5.42 17.12 29.93
N ALA A 649 5.78 18.11 30.74
CA ALA A 649 5.42 19.52 30.53
C ALA A 649 6.34 20.27 29.54
N GLN A 650 7.24 19.56 28.84
CA GLN A 650 8.09 20.19 27.83
C GLN A 650 7.24 20.71 26.67
N ARG A 651 7.62 21.90 26.19
CA ARG A 651 6.91 22.57 25.07
C ARG A 651 7.71 22.45 23.80
N ASP A 652 7.01 22.38 22.68
CA ASP A 652 7.59 22.50 21.35
C ASP A 652 7.89 23.95 21.00
N ARG A 653 8.39 24.19 19.81
CA ARG A 653 8.70 25.53 19.26
C ARG A 653 7.48 26.47 19.23
N TYR A 654 6.28 25.91 19.13
CA TYR A 654 5.02 26.67 19.09
C TYR A 654 4.41 26.88 20.49
N GLY A 655 5.11 26.44 21.53
CA GLY A 655 4.64 26.52 22.91
C GLY A 655 3.64 25.43 23.32
N ARG A 656 3.36 24.46 22.43
CA ARG A 656 2.40 23.39 22.69
C ARG A 656 3.02 22.33 23.60
N THR A 657 2.22 21.77 24.47
CA THR A 657 2.56 20.59 25.25
C THR A 657 2.10 19.31 24.55
N VAL A 658 2.57 18.15 25.01
CA VAL A 658 2.11 16.86 24.46
C VAL A 658 0.61 16.69 24.55
N LEU A 659 -0.04 17.20 25.62
CA LEU A 659 -1.49 17.16 25.77
C LEU A 659 -2.21 18.08 24.78
N SER A 660 -1.69 19.28 24.55
CA SER A 660 -2.20 20.20 23.53
C SER A 660 -2.09 19.60 22.12
N TRP A 661 -0.96 18.94 21.83
CA TRP A 661 -0.76 18.23 20.56
C TRP A 661 -1.71 17.05 20.38
N ALA A 662 -1.89 16.23 21.43
CA ALA A 662 -2.86 15.12 21.42
C ALA A 662 -4.30 15.63 21.25
N ALA A 663 -4.62 16.77 21.82
CA ALA A 663 -5.94 17.41 21.70
C ALA A 663 -6.18 17.98 20.29
N GLU A 664 -5.17 18.59 19.67
CA GLU A 664 -5.22 19.10 18.29
C GLU A 664 -5.41 17.98 17.26
N THR A 665 -4.69 16.86 17.44
CA THR A 665 -4.74 15.70 16.52
C THR A 665 -5.92 14.76 16.77
N GLY A 666 -6.67 14.96 17.84
CA GLY A 666 -7.82 14.11 18.18
C GLY A 666 -7.44 12.73 18.77
N ALA A 667 -6.23 12.56 19.28
CA ALA A 667 -5.71 11.31 19.82
C ALA A 667 -6.35 10.97 21.19
N LEU A 668 -7.62 10.56 21.17
CA LEU A 668 -8.45 10.35 22.37
C LEU A 668 -7.82 9.42 23.41
N ASP A 669 -7.25 8.30 22.96
CA ASP A 669 -6.68 7.30 23.88
C ASP A 669 -5.39 7.81 24.51
N ALA A 670 -4.58 8.58 23.78
CA ALA A 670 -3.41 9.26 24.32
C ALA A 670 -3.83 10.33 25.37
N VAL A 671 -4.86 11.12 25.06
CA VAL A 671 -5.45 12.08 26.03
C VAL A 671 -5.92 11.36 27.29
N LYS A 672 -6.69 10.28 27.17
CA LYS A 672 -7.15 9.48 28.33
C LYS A 672 -5.99 8.95 29.15
N LEU A 673 -4.95 8.41 28.51
CA LEU A 673 -3.77 7.89 29.20
C LEU A 673 -3.02 8.99 29.94
N LEU A 674 -2.81 10.14 29.33
CA LEU A 674 -2.18 11.32 29.97
C LEU A 674 -3.02 11.80 31.16
N LEU A 675 -4.35 11.88 31.05
CA LEU A 675 -5.26 12.29 32.10
C LEU A 675 -5.29 11.30 33.29
N GLN A 676 -5.09 10.02 33.05
CA GLN A 676 -5.03 8.96 34.06
C GLN A 676 -3.67 8.90 34.77
N CYS A 677 -2.67 9.57 34.25
CA CYS A 677 -1.35 9.56 34.85
C CYS A 677 -1.34 10.32 36.19
N SER A 678 -0.83 9.67 37.23
CA SER A 678 -0.79 10.23 38.58
C SER A 678 0.35 11.24 38.85
N ARG A 679 1.18 11.53 37.83
CA ARG A 679 2.29 12.49 37.96
C ARG A 679 1.79 13.92 38.13
N SER A 680 2.39 14.66 39.07
CA SER A 680 2.01 16.04 39.36
C SER A 680 2.22 17.02 38.19
N ASP A 681 3.21 16.76 37.35
CA ASP A 681 3.50 17.56 36.16
C ASP A 681 2.44 17.46 35.07
N VAL A 682 1.68 16.35 35.03
CA VAL A 682 0.52 16.22 34.10
C VAL A 682 -0.64 17.11 34.56
N GLN A 683 -0.80 17.29 35.86
CA GLN A 683 -1.87 18.14 36.40
C GLN A 683 -1.69 19.60 35.98
N SER A 684 -0.44 20.07 35.91
CA SER A 684 -0.15 21.43 35.45
C SER A 684 -0.41 21.65 33.96
N LEU A 685 -0.47 20.57 33.15
CA LEU A 685 -0.77 20.67 31.72
C LEU A 685 -2.23 21.02 31.43
N LEU A 686 -3.13 20.66 32.32
CA LEU A 686 -4.56 20.96 32.18
C LEU A 686 -4.84 22.45 32.35
N ASP A 687 -4.09 23.10 33.26
CA ASP A 687 -4.24 24.52 33.55
C ASP A 687 -3.31 25.40 32.72
N ASP A 688 -2.54 24.78 31.82
CA ASP A 688 -1.56 25.45 31.00
C ASP A 688 -2.26 26.26 29.88
N PRO A 689 -2.06 27.61 29.80
CA PRO A 689 -2.59 28.40 28.70
C PRO A 689 -2.00 28.03 27.33
N GLY A 690 -1.19 26.99 27.26
CA GLY A 690 -0.75 26.31 26.05
C GLY A 690 0.24 27.12 25.21
N ASP A 691 -0.18 27.47 24.05
CA ASP A 691 0.57 28.15 23.00
C ASP A 691 0.97 29.56 23.41
N THR A 692 2.26 29.90 23.27
CA THR A 692 2.79 31.25 23.55
C THR A 692 2.23 32.32 22.61
N ASP A 693 1.85 31.98 21.37
CA ASP A 693 1.40 32.92 20.37
C ASP A 693 -0.11 33.18 20.42
N ARG A 694 -0.93 32.19 20.63
CA ARG A 694 -2.39 32.30 20.66
C ARG A 694 -2.97 32.23 22.06
N GLY A 695 -2.29 31.59 23.00
CA GLY A 695 -2.78 31.32 24.35
C GLY A 695 -3.82 30.20 24.41
N TRP A 696 -3.79 29.24 23.49
CA TRP A 696 -4.77 28.16 23.41
C TRP A 696 -4.46 27.03 24.39
N SER A 697 -5.45 26.68 25.18
CA SER A 697 -5.40 25.53 26.06
C SER A 697 -5.61 24.21 25.26
N PRO A 698 -5.32 23.04 25.84
CA PRO A 698 -5.67 21.75 25.22
C PRO A 698 -7.14 21.67 24.79
N LEU A 699 -8.05 22.23 25.59
CA LEU A 699 -9.47 22.30 25.26
C LEU A 699 -9.74 23.19 24.03
N SER A 700 -9.05 24.33 23.93
CA SER A 700 -9.14 25.25 22.78
C SER A 700 -8.69 24.57 21.48
N TRP A 701 -7.58 23.82 21.53
CA TRP A 701 -7.09 23.03 20.41
C TRP A 701 -8.09 21.97 19.97
N ALA A 702 -8.62 21.16 20.91
CA ALA A 702 -9.62 20.15 20.61
C ALA A 702 -10.90 20.76 20.01
N ALA A 703 -11.34 21.91 20.55
CA ALA A 703 -12.52 22.62 20.07
C ALA A 703 -12.34 23.19 18.68
N TYR A 704 -11.19 23.80 18.38
CA TYR A 704 -10.83 24.35 17.07
C TYR A 704 -10.74 23.26 15.99
N SER A 705 -10.19 22.09 16.35
CA SER A 705 -10.03 20.94 15.44
C SER A 705 -11.27 20.03 15.35
N GLY A 706 -12.31 20.28 16.16
CA GLY A 706 -13.59 19.56 16.06
C GLY A 706 -13.65 18.20 16.75
N HIS A 707 -12.71 17.89 17.63
CA HIS A 707 -12.59 16.58 18.28
C HIS A 707 -13.49 16.46 19.50
N PHE A 708 -14.80 16.28 19.29
CA PHE A 708 -15.82 16.31 20.36
C PHE A 708 -15.63 15.26 21.46
N GLU A 709 -15.11 14.05 21.13
CA GLU A 709 -14.82 13.02 22.13
C GLU A 709 -13.64 13.43 23.04
N VAL A 710 -12.62 14.10 22.48
CA VAL A 710 -11.51 14.66 23.25
C VAL A 710 -12.00 15.79 24.15
N VAL A 711 -12.84 16.71 23.61
CA VAL A 711 -13.49 17.76 24.38
C VAL A 711 -14.26 17.16 25.55
N LYS A 712 -15.07 16.12 25.30
CA LYS A 712 -15.81 15.41 26.34
C LYS A 712 -14.89 14.80 27.40
N ALA A 713 -13.80 14.14 26.96
CA ALA A 713 -12.83 13.54 27.89
C ALA A 713 -12.15 14.59 28.77
N LEU A 714 -11.78 15.73 28.18
CA LEU A 714 -11.23 16.86 28.93
C LEU A 714 -12.27 17.44 29.90
N CYS A 715 -13.52 17.56 29.48
CA CYS A 715 -14.62 18.08 30.32
C CYS A 715 -14.95 17.19 31.53
N VAL A 716 -14.84 15.89 31.46
CA VAL A 716 -15.19 14.93 32.53
C VAL A 716 -14.17 14.95 33.69
N THR A 717 -12.95 15.46 33.52
CA THR A 717 -11.89 15.42 34.57
C THR A 717 -12.21 16.21 35.84
N GLY A 718 -13.28 16.99 35.89
CA GLY A 718 -13.80 17.63 37.10
C GLY A 718 -12.98 18.82 37.65
N ARG A 719 -11.83 19.15 37.05
CA ARG A 719 -10.98 20.29 37.45
C ARG A 719 -11.14 21.52 36.55
N ILE A 720 -12.21 21.64 35.86
CA ILE A 720 -12.43 22.32 34.62
C ILE A 720 -12.86 23.79 34.77
N GLY A 721 -13.08 24.26 35.98
CA GLY A 721 -13.56 25.64 36.18
C GLY A 721 -12.65 26.73 35.57
N VAL A 722 -11.36 26.48 35.53
CA VAL A 722 -10.37 27.43 34.97
C VAL A 722 -10.25 27.28 33.46
N GLN A 723 -10.24 26.04 32.95
CA GLN A 723 -10.04 25.80 31.49
C GLN A 723 -11.26 26.11 30.63
N LEU A 724 -12.47 25.82 31.13
CA LEU A 724 -13.70 26.13 30.38
C LEU A 724 -13.88 27.65 30.19
N ALA A 725 -13.44 28.42 31.16
CA ALA A 725 -13.45 29.89 31.13
C ALA A 725 -12.19 30.49 30.49
N SER A 726 -11.19 29.68 30.10
CA SER A 726 -9.99 30.20 29.46
C SER A 726 -10.33 30.85 28.12
N VAL A 727 -9.78 32.02 27.90
CA VAL A 727 -9.88 32.76 26.65
C VAL A 727 -8.48 32.91 26.05
N ASP A 728 -8.42 32.91 24.76
CA ASP A 728 -7.19 33.20 24.03
C ASP A 728 -6.83 34.68 24.05
N LYS A 729 -5.76 35.12 23.39
CA LYS A 729 -5.35 36.49 23.27
C LYS A 729 -6.33 37.42 22.57
N ARG A 730 -7.39 36.86 21.94
CA ARG A 730 -8.49 37.62 21.31
C ARG A 730 -9.78 37.58 22.13
N GLY A 731 -9.71 37.00 23.32
CA GLY A 731 -10.89 36.80 24.16
C GLY A 731 -11.79 35.68 23.69
N GLN A 732 -11.34 34.82 22.74
CA GLN A 732 -12.10 33.69 22.23
C GLN A 732 -12.02 32.53 23.22
N ASN A 733 -13.18 31.99 23.55
CA ASN A 733 -13.27 30.76 24.33
C ASN A 733 -13.39 29.51 23.40
N ALA A 734 -13.40 28.33 23.96
CA ALA A 734 -13.52 27.08 23.19
C ALA A 734 -14.83 27.02 22.35
N VAL A 735 -15.93 27.64 22.80
CA VAL A 735 -17.18 27.69 22.04
C VAL A 735 -17.06 28.59 20.83
N SER A 736 -16.40 29.77 20.97
CA SER A 736 -16.16 30.71 19.86
C SER A 736 -15.29 30.03 18.78
N LEU A 737 -14.22 29.35 19.20
CA LEU A 737 -13.34 28.60 18.29
C LEU A 737 -14.07 27.48 17.54
N ALA A 738 -14.90 26.72 18.23
CA ALA A 738 -15.71 25.68 17.61
C ALA A 738 -16.77 26.25 16.65
N ALA A 739 -17.36 27.40 16.98
CA ALA A 739 -18.35 28.10 16.14
C ALA A 739 -17.71 28.66 14.86
N ASP A 740 -16.52 29.25 14.96
CA ASP A 740 -15.74 29.77 13.82
C ASP A 740 -15.39 28.65 12.82
N ARG A 741 -15.14 27.42 13.33
CA ARG A 741 -14.76 26.25 12.55
C ARG A 741 -15.90 25.29 12.20
N ASN A 742 -17.14 25.65 12.52
CA ASN A 742 -18.33 24.85 12.19
C ASN A 742 -18.42 23.49 12.91
N HIS A 743 -17.94 23.40 14.13
CA HIS A 743 -17.93 22.15 14.91
C HIS A 743 -19.14 22.06 15.84
N GLY A 744 -20.33 21.83 15.30
CA GLY A 744 -21.59 21.79 16.05
C GLY A 744 -21.64 20.76 17.17
N GLU A 745 -21.05 19.57 16.98
CA GLU A 745 -21.03 18.52 18.01
C GLU A 745 -20.17 18.93 19.21
N VAL A 746 -19.07 19.65 18.97
CA VAL A 746 -18.26 20.24 20.06
C VAL A 746 -19.08 21.23 20.86
N ILE A 747 -19.87 22.09 20.19
CA ILE A 747 -20.74 23.08 20.85
C ILE A 747 -21.79 22.39 21.71
N LYS A 748 -22.40 21.28 21.23
CA LYS A 748 -23.35 20.49 22.05
C LYS A 748 -22.73 20.00 23.34
N VAL A 749 -21.51 19.49 23.25
CA VAL A 749 -20.78 19.02 24.43
C VAL A 749 -20.45 20.18 25.37
N LEU A 750 -19.87 21.27 24.84
CA LEU A 750 -19.51 22.44 25.66
C LEU A 750 -20.73 23.10 26.32
N ALA A 751 -21.88 23.18 25.65
CA ALA A 751 -23.10 23.71 26.20
C ALA A 751 -23.61 22.93 27.43
N GLN A 752 -23.33 21.62 27.50
CA GLN A 752 -23.68 20.79 28.69
C GLN A 752 -22.75 21.07 29.88
N TYR A 753 -21.45 21.29 29.65
CA TYR A 753 -20.46 21.43 30.69
C TYR A 753 -20.13 22.89 31.02
N TYR A 754 -20.32 23.81 30.06
CA TYR A 754 -20.03 25.24 30.22
C TYR A 754 -21.11 26.12 29.59
N PRO A 755 -22.33 26.15 30.13
CA PRO A 755 -23.46 26.92 29.60
C PRO A 755 -23.15 28.44 29.48
N GLN A 756 -22.37 29.01 30.43
CA GLN A 756 -22.05 30.43 30.44
C GLN A 756 -21.14 30.85 29.26
N GLY A 757 -20.37 29.92 28.72
CA GLY A 757 -19.45 30.17 27.60
C GLY A 757 -20.15 30.30 26.25
N VAL A 758 -21.38 29.76 26.13
CA VAL A 758 -22.12 29.70 24.85
C VAL A 758 -22.47 31.06 24.29
N ASP A 759 -22.68 32.07 25.17
CA ASP A 759 -22.95 33.45 24.78
C ASP A 759 -21.92 34.47 25.27
N CYS A 760 -20.70 33.99 25.65
CA CYS A 760 -19.63 34.84 26.13
C CYS A 760 -18.98 35.62 24.97
N PRO A 761 -18.91 36.94 25.03
CA PRO A 761 -18.34 37.77 23.97
C PRO A 761 -16.81 37.75 24.00
N GLU A 762 -16.19 37.87 22.82
CA GLU A 762 -14.75 38.12 22.64
C GLU A 762 -14.40 39.57 22.99
N GLU A 763 -13.07 39.93 22.92
CA GLU A 763 -12.59 41.30 23.15
C GLU A 763 -13.25 42.35 22.24
N ASN A 764 -13.70 42.00 21.03
CA ASN A 764 -14.37 42.87 20.10
C ASN A 764 -15.92 42.89 20.30
N GLY A 765 -16.40 42.17 21.32
CA GLY A 765 -17.81 42.06 21.66
C GLY A 765 -18.59 41.02 20.83
N ARG A 766 -17.95 40.27 19.91
CA ARG A 766 -18.64 39.23 19.14
C ARG A 766 -18.93 38.04 20.03
N THR A 767 -20.10 37.47 19.88
CA THR A 767 -20.50 36.22 20.50
C THR A 767 -20.12 35.02 19.62
N PRO A 768 -20.08 33.81 20.18
CA PRO A 768 -19.90 32.59 19.37
C PRO A 768 -20.88 32.50 18.19
N LEU A 769 -22.11 32.93 18.38
CA LEU A 769 -23.10 33.01 17.29
C LEU A 769 -22.66 33.99 16.19
N SER A 770 -22.10 35.16 16.55
CA SER A 770 -21.55 36.12 15.59
C SER A 770 -20.32 35.56 14.83
N CYS A 771 -19.47 34.78 15.50
CA CYS A 771 -18.31 34.13 14.91
C CYS A 771 -18.74 33.10 13.86
N ALA A 772 -19.80 32.35 14.10
CA ALA A 772 -20.34 31.37 13.16
C ALA A 772 -20.84 31.98 11.83
N MET A 773 -21.06 33.31 11.73
CA MET A 773 -21.59 33.92 10.51
C MET A 773 -20.61 33.99 9.35
N TRP A 774 -19.30 33.91 9.61
CA TRP A 774 -18.25 34.03 8.59
C TRP A 774 -17.76 32.69 8.04
N GLY A 775 -18.21 31.58 8.60
CA GLY A 775 -17.75 30.23 8.24
C GLY A 775 -18.18 29.76 6.85
N SER A 776 -17.81 28.53 6.51
CA SER A 776 -18.19 27.83 5.27
C SER A 776 -19.72 27.82 5.05
N PRO A 777 -20.21 27.67 3.80
CA PRO A 777 -21.65 27.46 3.51
C PRO A 777 -22.31 26.32 4.31
N SER A 778 -21.54 25.38 4.82
CA SER A 778 -22.02 24.24 5.63
C SER A 778 -22.36 24.56 7.09
N ASN A 779 -22.20 25.81 7.57
CA ASN A 779 -22.35 26.17 8.99
C ASN A 779 -23.79 26.37 9.49
N ILE A 780 -24.79 26.12 8.64
CA ILE A 780 -26.21 26.26 9.00
C ILE A 780 -26.59 25.42 10.22
N GLU A 781 -26.11 24.18 10.26
CA GLU A 781 -26.42 23.27 11.36
C GLU A 781 -25.76 23.72 12.67
N THR A 782 -24.54 24.26 12.63
CA THR A 782 -23.88 24.81 13.81
C THR A 782 -24.63 26.01 14.37
N VAL A 783 -25.12 26.92 13.53
CA VAL A 783 -25.94 28.06 13.93
C VAL A 783 -27.27 27.58 14.53
N ARG A 784 -27.89 26.58 13.90
CA ARG A 784 -29.12 25.95 14.43
C ARG A 784 -28.88 25.32 15.80
N ILE A 785 -27.75 24.64 15.99
CA ILE A 785 -27.38 24.06 17.28
C ILE A 785 -27.22 25.15 18.34
N LEU A 786 -26.50 26.23 18.04
CA LEU A 786 -26.37 27.38 18.97
C LEU A 786 -27.73 27.94 19.38
N ILE A 787 -28.62 28.22 18.43
CA ILE A 787 -29.98 28.72 18.70
C ILE A 787 -30.77 27.71 19.57
N LYS A 788 -30.73 26.43 19.24
CA LYS A 788 -31.44 25.37 19.97
C LYS A 788 -30.92 25.15 21.40
N THR A 789 -29.74 25.63 21.76
CA THR A 789 -29.30 25.57 23.16
C THR A 789 -30.17 26.43 24.05
N GLY A 790 -30.83 27.45 23.54
CA GLY A 790 -31.61 28.43 24.31
C GLY A 790 -30.77 29.34 25.20
N LEU A 791 -29.43 29.29 25.06
CA LEU A 791 -28.47 30.00 25.90
C LEU A 791 -27.89 31.24 25.21
N VAL A 792 -28.23 31.49 23.95
CA VAL A 792 -27.67 32.59 23.15
C VAL A 792 -28.67 33.77 23.07
N ASP A 793 -28.19 34.98 23.23
CA ASP A 793 -28.94 36.20 22.85
C ASP A 793 -28.69 36.48 21.35
N VAL A 794 -29.69 36.15 20.53
CA VAL A 794 -29.61 36.27 19.06
C VAL A 794 -29.46 37.72 18.60
N ASN A 795 -29.84 38.70 19.46
CA ASN A 795 -29.77 40.12 19.17
C ASN A 795 -28.60 40.83 19.86
N LYS A 796 -27.69 40.11 20.50
CA LYS A 796 -26.56 40.70 21.20
C LYS A 796 -25.61 41.44 20.27
N ARG A 797 -25.32 42.69 20.61
CA ARG A 797 -24.51 43.60 19.80
C ARG A 797 -23.02 43.47 20.14
N ALA A 798 -22.18 43.40 19.13
CA ALA A 798 -20.72 43.55 19.28
C ALA A 798 -20.31 45.00 19.50
N HIS A 799 -19.02 45.29 19.71
CA HIS A 799 -18.53 46.63 19.94
C HIS A 799 -18.74 47.58 18.76
N ASP A 800 -18.85 47.09 17.53
CA ASP A 800 -19.22 47.84 16.33
C ASP A 800 -20.73 48.07 16.19
N GLY A 801 -21.51 47.59 17.18
CA GLY A 801 -22.94 47.68 17.24
C GLY A 801 -23.68 46.62 16.39
N ARG A 802 -22.97 45.74 15.70
CA ARG A 802 -23.58 44.72 14.81
C ARG A 802 -24.13 43.58 15.61
N THR A 803 -25.30 43.11 15.23
CA THR A 803 -25.93 41.87 15.69
C THR A 803 -25.42 40.66 14.85
N PRO A 804 -25.61 39.41 15.30
CA PRO A 804 -25.34 38.23 14.45
C PRO A 804 -26.03 38.29 13.09
N LEU A 805 -27.26 38.81 13.03
CA LEU A 805 -27.99 39.06 11.78
C LEU A 805 -27.26 40.05 10.86
N ALA A 806 -26.70 41.14 11.40
CA ALA A 806 -25.92 42.11 10.65
C ALA A 806 -24.63 41.49 10.09
N TYR A 807 -23.98 40.60 10.83
CA TYR A 807 -22.82 39.85 10.32
C TYR A 807 -23.23 38.87 9.21
N ALA A 808 -24.37 38.15 9.33
CA ALA A 808 -24.89 37.28 8.28
C ALA A 808 -25.25 38.05 7.00
N ALA A 809 -25.81 39.24 7.13
CA ALA A 809 -26.09 40.14 6.01
C ALA A 809 -24.79 40.61 5.32
N THR A 810 -23.78 41.03 6.09
CA THR A 810 -22.45 41.39 5.57
C THR A 810 -21.75 40.22 4.88
N ALA A 811 -21.90 39.00 5.38
CA ALA A 811 -21.36 37.78 4.77
C ALA A 811 -22.14 37.29 3.52
N GLY A 812 -23.25 37.97 3.18
CA GLY A 812 -24.07 37.61 2.02
C GLY A 812 -24.81 36.29 2.14
N ARG A 813 -25.31 35.94 3.33
CA ARG A 813 -25.88 34.62 3.69
C ARG A 813 -27.38 34.70 3.98
N PRO A 814 -28.25 34.68 2.94
CA PRO A 814 -29.72 34.70 3.11
C PRO A 814 -30.28 33.49 3.86
N ASP A 815 -29.60 32.35 3.74
CA ASP A 815 -29.89 31.10 4.46
C ASP A 815 -29.78 31.26 5.99
N LEU A 816 -28.68 31.90 6.46
CA LEU A 816 -28.49 32.20 7.87
C LEU A 816 -29.43 33.30 8.38
N ILE A 817 -29.73 34.32 7.54
CA ILE A 817 -30.70 35.37 7.88
C ILE A 817 -32.06 34.73 8.16
N ARG A 818 -32.49 33.84 7.28
CA ARG A 818 -33.76 33.11 7.46
C ARG A 818 -33.77 32.33 8.77
N LEU A 819 -32.71 31.55 9.01
CA LEU A 819 -32.55 30.74 10.21
C LEU A 819 -32.59 31.56 11.51
N LEU A 820 -31.85 32.69 11.54
CA LEU A 820 -31.82 33.58 12.67
C LEU A 820 -33.17 34.21 12.99
N VAL A 821 -33.96 34.58 11.94
CA VAL A 821 -35.29 35.21 12.12
C VAL A 821 -36.36 34.16 12.44
N GLU A 822 -36.44 33.09 11.65
CA GLU A 822 -37.54 32.12 11.78
C GLU A 822 -37.40 31.20 12.99
N GLU A 823 -36.17 30.73 13.28
CA GLU A 823 -35.90 29.81 14.42
C GLU A 823 -35.37 30.56 15.64
N GLY A 824 -34.61 31.67 15.44
CA GLY A 824 -33.97 32.41 16.54
C GLY A 824 -34.71 33.65 17.02
N GLY A 825 -35.70 34.16 16.25
CA GLY A 825 -36.41 35.38 16.62
C GLY A 825 -35.56 36.66 16.54
N ALA A 826 -34.56 36.70 15.61
CA ALA A 826 -33.69 37.86 15.47
C ALA A 826 -34.49 39.09 14.94
N ASP A 827 -34.18 40.26 15.52
CA ASP A 827 -34.78 41.55 15.11
C ASP A 827 -34.07 42.06 13.86
N LEU A 828 -34.85 42.38 12.83
CA LEU A 828 -34.41 42.83 11.51
C LEU A 828 -33.96 44.28 11.46
N ASP A 829 -34.25 45.06 12.50
CA ASP A 829 -34.15 46.53 12.48
C ASP A 829 -33.13 47.14 13.47
N ILE A 830 -32.43 46.32 14.25
CA ILE A 830 -31.40 46.81 15.16
C ILE A 830 -30.20 47.39 14.36
N PRO A 831 -29.93 48.68 14.44
CA PRO A 831 -28.86 49.34 13.69
C PRO A 831 -27.49 49.10 14.32
N ASP A 832 -26.44 49.17 13.49
CA ASP A 832 -25.03 49.21 13.95
C ASP A 832 -24.70 50.64 14.53
N ASN A 833 -23.44 50.83 14.96
CA ASN A 833 -23.02 52.13 15.50
C ASN A 833 -22.99 53.26 14.46
N ASN A 834 -23.12 52.95 13.17
CA ASN A 834 -23.21 53.92 12.08
C ASN A 834 -24.67 54.22 11.70
N GLY A 835 -25.62 53.60 12.41
CA GLY A 835 -27.04 53.73 12.12
C GLY A 835 -27.56 52.83 11.00
N ASN A 836 -26.77 51.89 10.50
CA ASN A 836 -27.17 51.00 9.42
C ASN A 836 -27.91 49.78 9.98
N ALA A 837 -29.16 49.55 9.56
CA ALA A 837 -29.88 48.31 9.82
C ALA A 837 -29.25 47.15 9.01
N PRO A 838 -29.44 45.88 9.42
CA PRO A 838 -28.87 44.69 8.72
C PRO A 838 -29.18 44.67 7.22
N GLY A 839 -30.34 45.14 6.79
CA GLY A 839 -30.72 45.26 5.37
C GLY A 839 -29.95 46.32 4.55
N ALA A 840 -29.13 47.18 5.19
CA ALA A 840 -28.29 48.18 4.54
C ALA A 840 -26.79 47.78 4.53
N LEU A 841 -26.44 46.66 5.20
CA LEU A 841 -25.05 46.19 5.38
C LEU A 841 -24.73 45.06 4.38
N TYR A 842 -24.47 45.38 3.14
CA TYR A 842 -24.06 44.38 2.15
C TYR A 842 -22.93 44.93 1.29
N ILE A 843 -22.01 44.00 0.97
CA ILE A 843 -20.88 44.29 0.12
C ILE A 843 -20.98 43.28 -1.03
N ASP A 844 -21.23 43.77 -2.30
CA ASP A 844 -21.09 42.93 -3.51
C ASP A 844 -22.40 42.42 -4.18
N TRP A 845 -22.26 41.70 -5.30
CA TRP A 845 -23.34 41.14 -6.16
C TRP A 845 -24.34 40.20 -5.45
N ARG A 846 -24.00 39.68 -4.29
CA ARG A 846 -24.91 38.90 -3.42
C ARG A 846 -25.93 39.75 -2.68
N SER A 847 -25.83 41.07 -2.79
CA SER A 847 -26.66 42.04 -2.08
C SER A 847 -28.15 41.98 -2.45
N SER A 848 -28.49 41.60 -3.68
CA SER A 848 -29.90 41.47 -4.11
C SER A 848 -30.62 40.34 -3.36
N LEU A 849 -29.99 39.18 -3.19
CA LEU A 849 -30.58 38.03 -2.51
C LEU A 849 -30.77 38.28 -1.00
N VAL A 850 -29.85 38.95 -0.36
CA VAL A 850 -29.96 39.34 1.06
C VAL A 850 -31.10 40.32 1.25
N LYS A 851 -31.19 41.34 0.38
CA LYS A 851 -32.27 42.36 0.43
C LYS A 851 -33.63 41.74 0.19
N GLU A 852 -33.75 40.88 -0.80
CA GLU A 852 -34.99 40.16 -1.11
C GLU A 852 -35.48 39.31 0.06
N GLU A 853 -34.52 38.57 0.71
CA GLU A 853 -34.87 37.72 1.85
C GLU A 853 -35.27 38.56 3.09
N ILE A 854 -34.57 39.65 3.39
CA ILE A 854 -34.94 40.56 4.49
C ILE A 854 -36.32 41.18 4.23
N GLU A 855 -36.63 41.65 3.02
CA GLU A 855 -37.95 42.19 2.66
C GLU A 855 -39.03 41.13 2.75
N ARG A 856 -38.76 39.90 2.33
CA ARG A 856 -39.68 38.76 2.46
C ARG A 856 -40.01 38.50 3.95
N LEU A 857 -39.00 38.42 4.80
CA LEU A 857 -39.18 38.19 6.23
C LEU A 857 -39.90 39.32 6.94
N ARG A 858 -39.69 40.59 6.56
CA ARG A 858 -40.46 41.75 7.06
C ARG A 858 -41.96 41.63 6.72
N ARG A 859 -42.27 41.21 5.49
CA ARG A 859 -43.68 40.98 5.07
C ARG A 859 -44.35 39.85 5.84
N LEU A 860 -43.62 38.80 6.19
CA LEU A 860 -44.12 37.68 6.98
C LEU A 860 -44.40 38.12 8.42
N ASN A 861 -43.46 38.84 9.05
CA ASN A 861 -43.63 39.35 10.43
C ASN A 861 -44.78 40.37 10.53
N SER A 862 -44.97 41.24 9.54
CA SER A 862 -46.09 42.19 9.52
C SER A 862 -47.46 41.51 9.41
N LYS A 863 -47.54 40.35 8.74
CA LYS A 863 -48.79 39.55 8.65
C LYS A 863 -49.09 38.79 9.94
N ALA A 864 -48.07 38.32 10.64
CA ALA A 864 -48.22 37.59 11.90
C ALA A 864 -48.60 38.50 13.09
N GLY A 865 -48.26 39.80 13.04
CA GLY A 865 -48.63 40.80 14.03
C GLY A 865 -50.07 41.39 13.83
N SER A 866 -50.74 41.03 12.71
CA SER A 866 -52.10 41.49 12.39
C SER A 866 -53.20 40.44 12.59
N THR A 867 -52.86 39.25 13.06
CA THR A 867 -53.77 38.18 13.50
C THR A 867 -53.64 37.99 15.01
#